data_f88c42d53cdb93baabcc4a5279cf0b0e
#
_entry.id   f88c42d53cdb93baabcc4a5279cf0b0e
#
_cell.length_a   1.000
_cell.length_b   1.000
_cell.length_c   1.000
_cell.angle_alpha   90.00
_cell.angle_beta   90.00
_cell.angle_gamma   90.00
#
_symmetry.space_group_name_H-M   'P 1'
#
loop_
_entity.id
_entity.type
_entity.pdbx_description
1 polymer ?
#
loop_
_entity_poly.entity_id
_entity_poly.type
_entity_poly.pdbx_seq_one_letter_code
_entity_poly.pdbx_strand_id
1 'polypeptide(L)'
;MRALKANEKGLSEEEAKRRLQEFGPNELVERKRVTPFQIFLSQFKDIFVIMLLIAVVIELGIREIIDASTIGAIVALNAVVGFVQEYRSERAMEAMKKLTAPKARVLRDGKEMLIPAKEVVPGDIVLLESGDRIPADGRLLEVVDLKTDEAVLTGESTPVGKVTGVLDEKTPVADRKNSVFMATHLTYGRGKAVITSTGMSTEFGKVAEMVQAVEEVDTPLKQKLARFAKKLGIIIVGICAIIFVLELYEIFVLGVGGVGEAVGNIVKAFETSVALAVSAVPEGLPAVVTISLALGARELAKRNAIIRRLASAETLGATTVICSDKTGTLTKGEMTLRKIYTNDKMINVTGVGYESKGEFFLNGVRIDPKEDTHLALLLRAGTLCSNAHYDGKSIIGDTTEGALIVAAAKAGMTKESLENTDPRVQEVPFTSERKRMTTVHKSPEGKIFAYAKGAPETILEHCDCILKGGKITKLGGKERKQVLGTNEGMAREALRVLGVAYKELPRTTSEKFDEENLEKGLVFLGLMGMIDPPRAEAKEANRLCQQAGIKTVMITGDHKLTAVAIAKELGMLKSDVVLTGAELDNMSDEEFEKIVEDVAVYARVSPEHKLRIVGALKKKGQIVAMTGDGVNDAPALKQADIGVAMGITGTDVTREAADMVLADDNFATIVNAVDGGRSIYDNIRKFSFFLMRCNFDELGIIASFALMGLELPLTAGMILWLNLVTDGGPAVALTMEPPEPDVMQRPPRNPNEGVLHGRLASIIATFTFQFLLTGGIFYWQFYLTGAHLLPEPMMSQQLAYARTMAFMRATLQELFVVWNCRSERRNAFRISFLSNKFLVVAVIGSALLTLAIPYIGLFGTVPITNPSDWAIVIVASLSGLLILPEIFYGRKIWRWT
;
A
#
# COMPACT_ATOMS: atom_id res chain seq x y z
N MET A 1 -18.82 22.36 -28.98
CA MET A 1 -19.47 21.22 -29.65
C MET A 1 -19.22 21.22 -31.17
N ARG A 2 -19.71 22.19 -31.94
CA ARG A 2 -19.57 22.16 -33.44
C ARG A 2 -18.12 22.17 -33.91
N ALA A 3 -17.25 22.97 -33.31
CA ALA A 3 -15.82 23.04 -33.64
C ALA A 3 -15.09 21.71 -33.39
N LEU A 4 -15.49 20.95 -32.39
CA LEU A 4 -14.94 19.64 -32.02
C LEU A 4 -15.67 18.47 -32.67
N LYS A 5 -16.68 18.76 -33.55
CA LYS A 5 -17.55 17.73 -34.16
C LYS A 5 -18.09 16.73 -33.13
N ALA A 6 -18.47 17.24 -31.93
CA ALA A 6 -19.07 16.49 -30.86
C ALA A 6 -20.57 16.78 -30.75
N ASN A 7 -21.37 15.83 -30.25
CA ASN A 7 -22.81 15.98 -30.05
C ASN A 7 -23.18 15.76 -28.57
N GLU A 8 -24.42 16.07 -28.19
CA GLU A 8 -24.87 15.96 -26.79
C GLU A 8 -24.90 14.51 -26.23
N LYS A 9 -24.87 13.51 -27.11
CA LYS A 9 -24.82 12.08 -26.75
C LYS A 9 -23.37 11.58 -26.58
N GLY A 10 -22.38 12.46 -26.76
CA GLY A 10 -20.96 12.12 -26.78
C GLY A 10 -20.47 11.58 -28.13
N LEU A 11 -19.20 11.20 -28.17
CA LEU A 11 -18.61 10.57 -29.36
C LEU A 11 -19.06 9.10 -29.46
N SER A 12 -19.02 8.54 -30.66
CA SER A 12 -19.10 7.09 -30.84
C SER A 12 -17.76 6.44 -30.42
N GLU A 13 -17.82 5.17 -30.03
CA GLU A 13 -16.60 4.45 -29.61
C GLU A 13 -15.57 4.34 -30.76
N GLU A 14 -16.02 4.20 -31.99
CA GLU A 14 -15.17 4.18 -33.17
C GLU A 14 -14.48 5.54 -33.42
N GLU A 15 -15.21 6.64 -33.28
CA GLU A 15 -14.64 7.97 -33.42
C GLU A 15 -13.67 8.31 -32.32
N ALA A 16 -13.96 7.87 -31.08
CA ALA A 16 -13.04 8.03 -29.97
C ALA A 16 -11.73 7.26 -30.19
N LYS A 17 -11.78 6.02 -30.68
CA LYS A 17 -10.58 5.23 -31.06
C LYS A 17 -9.78 5.90 -32.18
N ARG A 18 -10.46 6.45 -33.20
CA ARG A 18 -9.80 7.19 -34.26
C ARG A 18 -9.07 8.41 -33.74
N ARG A 19 -9.72 9.19 -32.87
CA ARG A 19 -9.10 10.38 -32.23
C ARG A 19 -7.96 10.02 -31.31
N LEU A 20 -8.05 8.91 -30.62
CA LEU A 20 -6.94 8.42 -29.79
C LEU A 20 -5.68 8.10 -30.63
N GLN A 21 -5.87 7.62 -31.86
CA GLN A 21 -4.74 7.43 -32.79
C GLN A 21 -4.23 8.75 -33.37
N GLU A 22 -5.10 9.74 -33.60
CA GLU A 22 -4.76 11.04 -34.15
C GLU A 22 -4.07 11.96 -33.14
N PHE A 23 -4.62 12.09 -31.92
CA PHE A 23 -4.14 13.01 -30.87
C PHE A 23 -3.17 12.34 -29.89
N GLY A 24 -3.06 11.01 -29.90
CA GLY A 24 -2.30 10.25 -28.92
C GLY A 24 -3.01 10.10 -27.56
N PRO A 25 -2.41 9.34 -26.63
CA PRO A 25 -2.96 9.15 -25.29
C PRO A 25 -2.92 10.46 -24.47
N ASN A 26 -3.92 10.66 -23.62
CA ASN A 26 -3.99 11.77 -22.68
C ASN A 26 -3.03 11.53 -21.50
N GLU A 27 -1.74 11.62 -21.77
CA GLU A 27 -0.65 11.44 -20.80
C GLU A 27 0.33 12.60 -20.93
N LEU A 28 0.90 13.01 -19.82
CA LEU A 28 2.05 13.90 -19.81
C LEU A 28 3.27 13.10 -20.24
N VAL A 29 4.14 13.68 -21.07
CA VAL A 29 5.38 13.00 -21.47
C VAL A 29 6.27 12.84 -20.24
N GLU A 30 6.32 11.63 -19.69
CA GLU A 30 7.33 11.29 -18.70
C GLU A 30 8.73 11.43 -19.31
N ARG A 31 9.73 11.73 -18.47
CA ARG A 31 11.15 11.70 -18.87
C ARG A 31 11.42 10.52 -19.79
N LYS A 32 12.30 10.73 -20.80
CA LYS A 32 12.74 9.67 -21.71
C LYS A 32 12.96 8.39 -20.91
N ARG A 33 12.20 7.35 -21.20
CA ARG A 33 12.38 6.02 -20.61
C ARG A 33 13.85 5.65 -20.75
N VAL A 34 14.45 5.23 -19.65
CA VAL A 34 15.83 4.73 -19.69
C VAL A 34 15.84 3.56 -20.66
N THR A 35 16.54 3.70 -21.77
CA THR A 35 16.59 2.64 -22.78
C THR A 35 17.40 1.46 -22.26
N PRO A 36 17.11 0.21 -22.68
CA PRO A 36 17.91 -0.95 -22.28
C PRO A 36 19.40 -0.74 -22.52
N PHE A 37 19.77 -0.03 -23.60
CA PHE A 37 21.14 0.28 -23.91
C PHE A 37 21.78 1.27 -22.90
N GLN A 38 21.01 2.24 -22.40
CA GLN A 38 21.48 3.15 -21.36
C GLN A 38 21.72 2.43 -20.03
N ILE A 39 20.83 1.48 -19.67
CA ILE A 39 21.01 0.63 -18.48
C ILE A 39 22.28 -0.21 -18.63
N PHE A 40 22.54 -0.76 -19.82
CA PHE A 40 23.78 -1.52 -20.07
C PHE A 40 25.02 -0.63 -19.97
N LEU A 41 24.95 0.58 -20.54
CA LEU A 41 26.09 1.52 -20.51
C LEU A 41 26.35 2.07 -19.09
N SER A 42 25.33 2.17 -18.24
CA SER A 42 25.49 2.62 -16.86
C SER A 42 26.34 1.66 -16.03
N GLN A 43 26.37 0.37 -16.36
CA GLN A 43 27.19 -0.63 -15.66
C GLN A 43 28.69 -0.33 -15.75
N PHE A 44 29.14 0.33 -16.83
CA PHE A 44 30.54 0.70 -17.02
C PHE A 44 30.93 2.00 -16.29
N LYS A 45 30.00 2.69 -15.64
CA LYS A 45 30.28 3.90 -14.85
C LYS A 45 30.58 3.58 -13.37
N ASP A 46 30.44 2.33 -12.98
CA ASP A 46 30.76 1.90 -11.63
C ASP A 46 32.30 2.02 -11.41
N ILE A 47 32.71 2.50 -10.24
CA ILE A 47 34.11 2.77 -9.93
C ILE A 47 34.93 1.48 -9.92
N PHE A 48 34.34 0.36 -9.52
CA PHE A 48 35.04 -0.94 -9.48
C PHE A 48 35.20 -1.52 -10.88
N VAL A 49 34.19 -1.36 -11.74
CA VAL A 49 34.32 -1.73 -13.17
C VAL A 49 35.39 -0.90 -13.86
N ILE A 50 35.48 0.40 -13.55
CA ILE A 50 36.55 1.27 -14.06
C ILE A 50 37.93 0.78 -13.57
N MET A 51 38.06 0.39 -12.29
CA MET A 51 39.30 -0.18 -11.76
C MET A 51 39.69 -1.48 -12.47
N LEU A 52 38.74 -2.39 -12.72
CA LEU A 52 38.99 -3.61 -13.47
C LEU A 52 39.40 -3.33 -14.93
N LEU A 53 38.77 -2.34 -15.57
CA LEU A 53 39.18 -1.92 -16.93
C LEU A 53 40.59 -1.34 -16.94
N ILE A 54 41.00 -0.59 -15.91
CA ILE A 54 42.39 -0.13 -15.74
C ILE A 54 43.33 -1.31 -15.58
N ALA A 55 42.97 -2.33 -14.79
CA ALA A 55 43.74 -3.57 -14.65
C ALA A 55 43.92 -4.26 -16.00
N VAL A 56 42.88 -4.41 -16.81
CA VAL A 56 42.95 -4.98 -18.17
C VAL A 56 43.96 -4.23 -19.05
N VAL A 57 43.96 -2.87 -18.98
CA VAL A 57 44.90 -2.05 -19.76
C VAL A 57 46.32 -2.26 -19.29
N ILE A 58 46.57 -2.36 -17.98
CA ILE A 58 47.88 -2.62 -17.39
C ILE A 58 48.38 -4.00 -17.82
N GLU A 59 47.57 -5.07 -17.70
CA GLU A 59 47.95 -6.43 -18.07
C GLU A 59 48.25 -6.57 -19.57
N LEU A 60 47.47 -5.89 -20.43
CA LEU A 60 47.79 -5.81 -21.86
C LEU A 60 49.12 -5.09 -22.12
N GLY A 61 49.45 -4.08 -21.32
CA GLY A 61 50.71 -3.33 -21.41
C GLY A 61 51.93 -4.20 -21.07
N ILE A 62 51.78 -5.11 -20.13
CA ILE A 62 52.81 -6.06 -19.69
C ILE A 62 52.88 -7.30 -20.60
N ARG A 63 51.91 -7.48 -21.50
CA ARG A 63 51.70 -8.62 -22.41
C ARG A 63 51.19 -9.90 -21.74
N GLU A 64 50.58 -9.79 -20.57
CA GLU A 64 49.89 -10.92 -19.91
C GLU A 64 48.43 -11.04 -20.48
N ILE A 65 48.37 -11.58 -21.73
CA ILE A 65 47.13 -11.64 -22.52
C ILE A 65 46.09 -12.52 -21.86
N ILE A 66 46.49 -13.55 -21.12
CA ILE A 66 45.57 -14.51 -20.47
C ILE A 66 44.84 -13.82 -19.32
N ASP A 67 45.56 -13.08 -18.47
CA ASP A 67 44.99 -12.40 -17.31
C ASP A 67 44.14 -11.22 -17.75
N ALA A 68 44.59 -10.42 -18.71
CA ALA A 68 43.81 -9.37 -19.33
C ALA A 68 42.51 -9.90 -19.93
N SER A 69 42.54 -11.05 -20.62
CA SER A 69 41.34 -11.67 -21.20
C SER A 69 40.37 -12.20 -20.11
N THR A 70 40.93 -12.73 -19.03
CA THR A 70 40.16 -13.23 -17.89
C THR A 70 39.42 -12.09 -17.19
N ILE A 71 40.10 -10.99 -16.83
CA ILE A 71 39.53 -9.79 -16.23
C ILE A 71 38.51 -9.16 -17.20
N GLY A 72 38.81 -9.08 -18.48
CA GLY A 72 37.87 -8.57 -19.50
C GLY A 72 36.58 -9.40 -19.61
N ALA A 73 36.68 -10.73 -19.55
CA ALA A 73 35.53 -11.62 -19.54
C ALA A 73 34.68 -11.42 -18.26
N ILE A 74 35.32 -11.18 -17.13
CA ILE A 74 34.69 -10.89 -15.86
C ILE A 74 33.89 -9.57 -15.94
N VAL A 75 34.52 -8.49 -16.46
CA VAL A 75 33.85 -7.20 -16.65
C VAL A 75 32.65 -7.34 -17.57
N ALA A 76 32.75 -8.11 -18.65
CA ALA A 76 31.65 -8.37 -19.56
C ALA A 76 30.52 -9.13 -18.86
N LEU A 77 30.84 -10.15 -18.07
CA LEU A 77 29.87 -10.93 -17.29
C LEU A 77 29.15 -10.06 -16.27
N ASN A 78 29.88 -9.25 -15.50
CA ASN A 78 29.31 -8.32 -14.52
C ASN A 78 28.36 -7.32 -15.19
N ALA A 79 28.77 -6.73 -16.30
CA ALA A 79 27.93 -5.79 -17.05
C ALA A 79 26.64 -6.45 -17.55
N VAL A 80 26.68 -7.70 -18.00
CA VAL A 80 25.48 -8.45 -18.45
C VAL A 80 24.55 -8.76 -17.28
N VAL A 81 25.07 -9.21 -16.15
CA VAL A 81 24.23 -9.58 -15.00
C VAL A 81 23.68 -8.34 -14.30
N GLY A 82 24.49 -7.31 -14.10
CA GLY A 82 24.01 -6.01 -13.58
C GLY A 82 22.92 -5.43 -14.47
N PHE A 83 23.08 -5.48 -15.80
CA PHE A 83 22.05 -5.10 -16.75
C PHE A 83 20.76 -5.91 -16.57
N VAL A 84 20.84 -7.24 -16.44
CA VAL A 84 19.65 -8.09 -16.27
C VAL A 84 18.93 -7.78 -14.97
N GLN A 85 19.65 -7.56 -13.88
CA GLN A 85 19.08 -7.21 -12.57
C GLN A 85 18.39 -5.84 -12.62
N GLU A 86 19.05 -4.81 -13.15
CA GLU A 86 18.49 -3.45 -13.23
C GLU A 86 17.31 -3.38 -14.21
N TYR A 87 17.41 -4.04 -15.35
CA TYR A 87 16.31 -4.14 -16.32
C TYR A 87 15.07 -4.82 -15.73
N ARG A 88 15.24 -5.89 -14.94
CA ARG A 88 14.12 -6.55 -14.22
C ARG A 88 13.52 -5.64 -13.15
N SER A 89 14.34 -4.88 -12.46
CA SER A 89 13.89 -3.90 -11.45
C SER A 89 13.03 -2.80 -12.09
N GLU A 90 13.47 -2.20 -13.19
CA GLU A 90 12.73 -1.19 -13.96
C GLU A 90 11.40 -1.74 -14.50
N ARG A 91 11.39 -2.96 -15.03
CA ARG A 91 10.17 -3.62 -15.50
C ARG A 91 9.17 -3.88 -14.37
N ALA A 92 9.64 -4.24 -13.19
CA ALA A 92 8.78 -4.44 -12.02
C ALA A 92 8.14 -3.11 -11.58
N MET A 93 8.88 -2.01 -11.59
CA MET A 93 8.36 -0.67 -11.31
C MET A 93 7.32 -0.22 -12.36
N GLU A 94 7.59 -0.42 -13.64
CA GLU A 94 6.63 -0.09 -14.72
C GLU A 94 5.31 -0.85 -14.57
N ALA A 95 5.38 -2.13 -14.24
CA ALA A 95 4.19 -2.95 -14.01
C ALA A 95 3.34 -2.45 -12.84
N MET A 96 3.97 -1.93 -11.78
CA MET A 96 3.27 -1.35 -10.64
C MET A 96 2.58 -0.03 -11.00
N LYS A 97 3.24 0.87 -11.74
CA LYS A 97 2.64 2.15 -12.19
C LYS A 97 1.34 1.94 -12.97
N LYS A 98 1.21 0.85 -13.73
CA LYS A 98 0.00 0.52 -14.47
C LYS A 98 -1.21 0.16 -13.58
N LEU A 99 -1.01 -0.30 -12.35
CA LEU A 99 -2.09 -0.66 -11.42
C LEU A 99 -2.79 0.56 -10.80
N THR A 100 -2.17 1.74 -10.85
CA THR A 100 -2.65 2.97 -10.21
C THR A 100 -3.14 4.03 -11.21
N ALA A 101 -3.37 3.65 -12.47
CA ALA A 101 -3.77 4.58 -13.52
C ALA A 101 -5.14 5.22 -13.21
N PRO A 102 -5.30 6.56 -13.32
CA PRO A 102 -6.56 7.25 -13.08
C PRO A 102 -7.62 6.87 -14.13
N LYS A 103 -8.89 6.97 -13.73
CA LYS A 103 -10.06 6.71 -14.58
C LYS A 103 -10.87 8.00 -14.75
N ALA A 104 -11.68 8.07 -15.81
CA ALA A 104 -12.58 9.18 -16.09
C ALA A 104 -13.97 8.66 -16.48
N ARG A 105 -15.03 9.33 -16.01
CA ARG A 105 -16.42 9.06 -16.43
C ARG A 105 -16.71 9.88 -17.67
N VAL A 106 -17.06 9.20 -18.76
CA VAL A 106 -17.37 9.82 -20.03
C VAL A 106 -18.74 9.41 -20.53
N LEU A 107 -19.36 10.28 -21.33
CA LEU A 107 -20.58 9.96 -22.06
C LEU A 107 -20.18 9.64 -23.51
N ARG A 108 -20.37 8.39 -23.95
CA ARG A 108 -20.19 7.94 -25.34
C ARG A 108 -21.41 7.18 -25.80
N ASP A 109 -21.82 7.37 -27.03
CA ASP A 109 -23.04 6.76 -27.60
C ASP A 109 -24.29 6.91 -26.72
N GLY A 110 -24.40 8.00 -25.95
CA GLY A 110 -25.49 8.29 -25.02
C GLY A 110 -25.45 7.44 -23.73
N LYS A 111 -24.36 6.70 -23.48
CA LYS A 111 -24.16 5.88 -22.27
C LYS A 111 -22.99 6.41 -21.44
N GLU A 112 -23.17 6.40 -20.14
CA GLU A 112 -22.09 6.69 -19.20
C GLU A 112 -21.12 5.49 -19.11
N MET A 113 -19.83 5.76 -19.25
CA MET A 113 -18.77 4.75 -19.22
C MET A 113 -17.61 5.22 -18.35
N LEU A 114 -17.01 4.30 -17.61
CA LEU A 114 -15.78 4.56 -16.86
C LEU A 114 -14.59 4.01 -17.65
N ILE A 115 -13.77 4.92 -18.19
CA ILE A 115 -12.60 4.59 -19.01
C ILE A 115 -11.29 5.00 -18.32
N PRO A 116 -10.13 4.40 -18.70
CA PRO A 116 -8.84 4.95 -18.30
C PRO A 116 -8.69 6.41 -18.73
N ALA A 117 -8.23 7.30 -17.83
CA ALA A 117 -8.11 8.73 -18.16
C ALA A 117 -7.21 8.99 -19.38
N LYS A 118 -6.24 8.12 -19.66
CA LYS A 118 -5.37 8.19 -20.84
C LYS A 118 -6.09 7.97 -22.18
N GLU A 119 -7.30 7.41 -22.15
CA GLU A 119 -8.13 7.15 -23.35
C GLU A 119 -9.14 8.28 -23.63
N VAL A 120 -9.12 9.34 -22.79
CA VAL A 120 -9.91 10.54 -23.02
C VAL A 120 -9.33 11.32 -24.21
N VAL A 121 -10.22 11.76 -25.12
CA VAL A 121 -9.83 12.47 -26.35
C VAL A 121 -10.58 13.80 -26.51
N PRO A 122 -10.05 14.76 -27.29
CA PRO A 122 -10.75 16.00 -27.60
C PRO A 122 -12.13 15.71 -28.24
N GLY A 123 -13.18 16.28 -27.65
CA GLY A 123 -14.56 16.05 -28.04
C GLY A 123 -15.33 15.06 -27.16
N ASP A 124 -14.69 14.33 -26.28
CA ASP A 124 -15.38 13.54 -25.26
C ASP A 124 -16.18 14.45 -24.32
N ILE A 125 -17.33 13.98 -23.86
CA ILE A 125 -18.07 14.62 -22.77
C ILE A 125 -17.73 13.92 -21.48
N VAL A 126 -17.12 14.64 -20.53
CA VAL A 126 -16.76 14.15 -19.21
C VAL A 126 -17.84 14.57 -18.22
N LEU A 127 -18.26 13.62 -17.38
CA LEU A 127 -19.15 13.83 -16.25
C LEU A 127 -18.29 14.05 -15.02
N LEU A 128 -18.55 15.15 -14.31
CA LEU A 128 -17.73 15.65 -13.21
C LEU A 128 -18.57 15.75 -11.94
N GLU A 129 -18.08 15.17 -10.83
CA GLU A 129 -18.71 15.26 -9.51
C GLU A 129 -17.70 15.69 -8.45
N SER A 130 -18.17 16.17 -7.31
CA SER A 130 -17.33 16.58 -6.19
C SER A 130 -16.36 15.46 -5.81
N GLY A 131 -15.06 15.80 -5.74
CA GLY A 131 -13.96 14.87 -5.45
C GLY A 131 -13.32 14.22 -6.68
N ASP A 132 -13.85 14.45 -7.90
CA ASP A 132 -13.24 13.97 -9.12
C ASP A 132 -12.00 14.81 -9.48
N ARG A 133 -10.99 14.14 -10.02
CA ARG A 133 -9.88 14.77 -10.70
C ARG A 133 -10.26 15.05 -12.15
N ILE A 134 -10.01 16.26 -12.63
CA ILE A 134 -10.27 16.64 -14.00
C ILE A 134 -9.22 16.00 -14.92
N PRO A 135 -9.63 15.10 -15.84
CA PRO A 135 -8.70 14.29 -16.61
C PRO A 135 -7.98 15.05 -17.73
N ALA A 136 -8.58 16.13 -18.24
CA ALA A 136 -8.08 16.91 -19.36
C ALA A 136 -8.74 18.30 -19.37
N ASP A 137 -8.24 19.25 -20.16
CA ASP A 137 -8.84 20.58 -20.26
C ASP A 137 -10.18 20.51 -21.00
N GLY A 138 -11.20 21.15 -20.42
CA GLY A 138 -12.55 21.09 -20.96
C GLY A 138 -13.34 22.37 -20.82
N ARG A 139 -14.29 22.56 -21.74
CA ARG A 139 -15.29 23.61 -21.70
C ARG A 139 -16.56 23.12 -21.03
N LEU A 140 -17.01 23.83 -19.98
CA LEU A 140 -18.23 23.49 -19.25
C LEU A 140 -19.49 23.67 -20.11
N LEU A 141 -20.33 22.65 -20.12
CA LEU A 141 -21.64 22.61 -20.80
C LEU A 141 -22.79 22.78 -19.81
N GLU A 142 -22.68 22.09 -18.65
CA GLU A 142 -23.67 22.17 -17.57
C GLU A 142 -22.90 22.34 -16.24
N VAL A 143 -23.47 23.15 -15.34
CA VAL A 143 -22.90 23.46 -14.03
C VAL A 143 -24.01 23.50 -12.99
N VAL A 144 -23.83 22.76 -11.88
CA VAL A 144 -24.70 22.83 -10.70
C VAL A 144 -23.77 23.05 -9.50
N ASP A 145 -23.70 24.29 -9.02
CA ASP A 145 -22.89 24.74 -7.87
C ASP A 145 -21.42 24.28 -7.91
N LEU A 146 -20.83 24.18 -9.12
CA LEU A 146 -19.51 23.62 -9.36
C LEU A 146 -18.40 24.54 -8.84
N LYS A 147 -17.51 24.02 -8.03
CA LYS A 147 -16.27 24.67 -7.58
C LYS A 147 -15.07 23.76 -7.81
N THR A 148 -13.98 24.35 -8.26
CA THR A 148 -12.72 23.64 -8.54
C THR A 148 -11.58 24.21 -7.69
N ASP A 149 -10.68 23.32 -7.22
CA ASP A 149 -9.38 23.72 -6.67
C ASP A 149 -8.37 23.76 -7.83
N GLU A 150 -7.89 24.95 -8.13
CA GLU A 150 -6.96 25.22 -9.22
C GLU A 150 -5.57 25.66 -8.73
N ALA A 151 -5.25 25.40 -7.45
CA ALA A 151 -3.98 25.75 -6.83
C ALA A 151 -2.75 25.25 -7.60
N VAL A 152 -2.87 24.10 -8.26
CA VAL A 152 -1.80 23.50 -9.08
C VAL A 152 -1.42 24.38 -10.28
N LEU A 153 -2.36 25.18 -10.80
CA LEU A 153 -2.14 26.07 -11.95
C LEU A 153 -1.95 27.53 -11.53
N THR A 154 -2.70 27.97 -10.52
CA THR A 154 -2.75 29.40 -10.13
C THR A 154 -1.91 29.73 -8.90
N GLY A 155 -1.56 28.72 -8.09
CA GLY A 155 -0.93 28.88 -6.79
C GLY A 155 -1.88 29.31 -5.66
N GLU A 156 -3.17 29.58 -5.98
CA GLU A 156 -4.18 30.01 -5.01
C GLU A 156 -5.04 28.82 -4.57
N SER A 157 -5.15 28.59 -3.27
CA SER A 157 -5.89 27.47 -2.68
C SER A 157 -7.38 27.74 -2.45
N THR A 158 -7.90 28.91 -2.85
CA THR A 158 -9.33 29.21 -2.72
C THR A 158 -10.12 28.58 -3.85
N PRO A 159 -11.16 27.76 -3.56
CA PRO A 159 -11.96 27.14 -4.62
C PRO A 159 -12.64 28.14 -5.56
N VAL A 160 -12.49 27.96 -6.86
CA VAL A 160 -13.01 28.82 -7.91
C VAL A 160 -14.42 28.36 -8.34
N GLY A 161 -15.42 29.22 -8.19
CA GLY A 161 -16.79 28.97 -8.67
C GLY A 161 -16.85 28.99 -10.20
N LYS A 162 -17.47 27.97 -10.81
CA LYS A 162 -17.56 27.82 -12.27
C LYS A 162 -18.91 28.20 -12.84
N VAL A 163 -18.92 28.66 -14.07
CA VAL A 163 -20.10 29.11 -14.83
C VAL A 163 -20.03 28.63 -16.28
N THR A 164 -21.15 28.68 -17.01
CA THR A 164 -21.20 28.29 -18.43
C THR A 164 -21.09 29.45 -19.39
N GLY A 165 -21.06 30.69 -18.91
CA GLY A 165 -21.08 31.93 -19.72
C GLY A 165 -19.90 32.02 -20.72
N VAL A 166 -20.06 32.89 -21.74
CA VAL A 166 -19.00 33.23 -22.68
C VAL A 166 -18.07 34.24 -22.03
N LEU A 167 -16.77 34.05 -22.16
CA LEU A 167 -15.70 34.93 -21.68
C LEU A 167 -14.96 35.55 -22.87
N ASP A 168 -14.24 36.64 -22.61
CA ASP A 168 -13.36 37.25 -23.62
C ASP A 168 -12.21 36.27 -23.97
N GLU A 169 -11.80 36.29 -25.25
CA GLU A 169 -10.72 35.41 -25.74
C GLU A 169 -9.38 35.65 -25.03
N LYS A 170 -9.14 36.85 -24.53
CA LYS A 170 -7.92 37.25 -23.83
C LYS A 170 -7.97 37.00 -22.32
N THR A 171 -9.02 36.35 -21.81
CA THR A 171 -9.16 36.06 -20.36
C THR A 171 -8.00 35.17 -19.88
N PRO A 172 -7.23 35.61 -18.88
CA PRO A 172 -6.17 34.79 -18.28
C PRO A 172 -6.68 33.41 -17.79
N VAL A 173 -5.81 32.40 -17.75
CA VAL A 173 -6.19 31.03 -17.34
C VAL A 173 -6.88 31.01 -15.99
N ALA A 174 -6.35 31.73 -15.00
CA ALA A 174 -6.89 31.83 -13.64
C ALA A 174 -8.34 32.37 -13.58
N ASP A 175 -8.76 33.18 -14.56
CA ASP A 175 -10.09 33.83 -14.62
C ASP A 175 -11.07 33.10 -15.54
N ARG A 176 -10.64 31.99 -16.19
CA ARG A 176 -11.50 31.21 -17.11
C ARG A 176 -12.50 30.33 -16.34
N LYS A 177 -13.48 31.00 -15.73
CA LYS A 177 -14.52 30.32 -14.91
C LYS A 177 -15.44 29.37 -15.70
N ASN A 178 -15.41 29.39 -17.03
CA ASN A 178 -16.20 28.55 -17.91
C ASN A 178 -15.45 27.29 -18.40
N SER A 179 -14.26 27.07 -17.90
CA SER A 179 -13.39 25.96 -18.28
C SER A 179 -12.95 25.20 -17.05
N VAL A 180 -12.61 23.94 -17.24
CA VAL A 180 -11.96 23.05 -16.27
C VAL A 180 -10.61 22.62 -16.81
N PHE A 181 -9.65 22.38 -15.95
CA PHE A 181 -8.26 22.17 -16.32
C PHE A 181 -7.72 20.84 -15.80
N MET A 182 -6.87 20.20 -16.61
CA MET A 182 -6.18 18.96 -16.24
C MET A 182 -5.44 19.10 -14.91
N ALA A 183 -5.44 18.02 -14.11
CA ALA A 183 -4.76 17.92 -12.82
C ALA A 183 -5.36 18.78 -11.70
N THR A 184 -6.45 19.50 -11.93
CA THR A 184 -7.24 20.19 -10.89
C THR A 184 -8.37 19.29 -10.37
N HIS A 185 -8.99 19.67 -9.25
CA HIS A 185 -9.98 18.83 -8.57
C HIS A 185 -11.30 19.56 -8.34
N LEU A 186 -12.42 18.84 -8.43
CA LEU A 186 -13.71 19.35 -7.99
C LEU A 186 -13.84 19.27 -6.47
N THR A 187 -14.07 20.43 -5.86
CA THR A 187 -14.29 20.51 -4.39
C THR A 187 -15.77 20.47 -4.04
N TYR A 188 -16.66 20.93 -4.95
CA TYR A 188 -18.10 20.97 -4.70
C TYR A 188 -18.90 20.95 -6.01
N GLY A 189 -20.13 20.40 -5.96
CA GLY A 189 -21.08 20.43 -7.06
C GLY A 189 -20.86 19.36 -8.12
N ARG A 190 -21.51 19.53 -9.27
CA ARG A 190 -21.41 18.62 -10.42
C ARG A 190 -21.52 19.39 -11.73
N GLY A 191 -21.02 18.79 -12.82
CA GLY A 191 -21.11 19.41 -14.14
C GLY A 191 -20.79 18.46 -15.28
N LYS A 192 -20.98 18.96 -16.51
CA LYS A 192 -20.53 18.28 -17.73
C LYS A 192 -19.59 19.20 -18.49
N ALA A 193 -18.50 18.64 -18.99
CA ALA A 193 -17.55 19.38 -19.81
C ALA A 193 -17.26 18.63 -21.12
N VAL A 194 -17.11 19.35 -22.22
CA VAL A 194 -16.54 18.80 -23.45
C VAL A 194 -15.02 19.02 -23.41
N ILE A 195 -14.25 17.97 -23.61
CA ILE A 195 -12.80 18.05 -23.65
C ILE A 195 -12.30 18.81 -24.86
N THR A 196 -11.43 19.78 -24.64
CA THR A 196 -10.84 20.65 -25.65
C THR A 196 -9.39 20.30 -25.96
N SER A 197 -8.62 19.91 -24.95
CA SER A 197 -7.18 19.60 -25.07
C SER A 197 -6.82 18.45 -24.15
N THR A 198 -5.84 17.63 -24.57
CA THR A 198 -5.35 16.44 -23.84
C THR A 198 -3.83 16.44 -23.74
N GLY A 199 -3.29 15.74 -22.75
CA GLY A 199 -1.85 15.52 -22.55
C GLY A 199 -1.04 16.81 -22.50
N MET A 200 0.05 16.86 -23.23
CA MET A 200 0.96 18.03 -23.28
C MET A 200 0.32 19.29 -23.87
N SER A 201 -0.81 19.18 -24.56
CA SER A 201 -1.53 20.33 -25.12
C SER A 201 -2.43 21.05 -24.09
N THR A 202 -2.59 20.51 -22.88
CA THR A 202 -3.33 21.14 -21.77
C THR A 202 -2.53 22.29 -21.13
N GLU A 203 -3.21 23.18 -20.39
CA GLU A 203 -2.53 24.25 -19.64
C GLU A 203 -1.54 23.66 -18.63
N PHE A 204 -1.93 22.56 -17.96
CA PHE A 204 -1.01 21.85 -17.06
C PHE A 204 0.16 21.17 -17.80
N GLY A 205 -0.08 20.64 -19.00
CA GLY A 205 0.97 20.09 -19.88
C GLY A 205 2.06 21.10 -20.21
N LYS A 206 1.66 22.35 -20.51
CA LYS A 206 2.61 23.46 -20.77
C LYS A 206 3.47 23.80 -19.54
N VAL A 207 2.86 23.76 -18.34
CA VAL A 207 3.60 23.96 -17.07
C VAL A 207 4.53 22.78 -16.79
N ALA A 208 4.08 21.55 -17.02
CA ALA A 208 4.88 20.33 -16.83
C ALA A 208 6.14 20.31 -17.73
N GLU A 209 6.07 20.86 -18.94
CA GLU A 209 7.22 21.02 -19.84
C GLU A 209 8.29 21.93 -19.23
N MET A 210 7.91 22.96 -18.47
CA MET A 210 8.83 23.90 -17.80
C MET A 210 9.43 23.31 -16.48
N VAL A 211 8.73 22.35 -15.84
CA VAL A 211 9.07 21.79 -14.49
C VAL A 211 9.56 20.34 -14.60
N GLN A 212 10.40 20.00 -15.55
CA GLN A 212 10.86 18.61 -15.79
C GLN A 212 11.77 17.98 -14.70
N ALA A 213 11.77 18.43 -13.44
CA ALA A 213 12.70 17.99 -12.41
C ALA A 213 12.08 17.71 -11.03
N VAL A 214 11.14 16.77 -10.94
CA VAL A 214 10.88 16.15 -9.64
C VAL A 214 11.51 14.77 -9.62
N GLU A 215 12.65 14.64 -8.90
CA GLU A 215 13.29 13.36 -8.64
C GLU A 215 12.38 12.50 -7.74
N GLU A 216 12.21 11.22 -8.10
CA GLU A 216 11.56 10.26 -7.18
C GLU A 216 12.39 10.16 -5.90
N VAL A 217 11.78 10.42 -4.76
CA VAL A 217 12.46 10.34 -3.45
C VAL A 217 12.70 8.87 -3.13
N ASP A 218 13.97 8.49 -2.93
CA ASP A 218 14.36 7.15 -2.50
C ASP A 218 13.71 6.74 -1.17
N THR A 219 13.41 5.45 -1.03
CA THR A 219 12.84 4.90 0.20
C THR A 219 13.78 5.12 1.40
N PRO A 220 13.26 5.28 2.64
CA PRO A 220 14.09 5.41 3.84
C PRO A 220 15.11 4.27 3.98
N LEU A 221 14.72 3.04 3.65
CA LEU A 221 15.61 1.88 3.66
C LEU A 221 16.72 2.01 2.61
N LYS A 222 16.37 2.39 1.38
CA LYS A 222 17.37 2.58 0.30
C LYS A 222 18.38 3.66 0.68
N GLN A 223 17.93 4.76 1.30
CA GLN A 223 18.81 5.80 1.82
C GLN A 223 19.70 5.29 2.98
N LYS A 224 19.16 4.47 3.91
CA LYS A 224 19.97 3.85 4.97
C LYS A 224 21.00 2.89 4.41
N LEU A 225 20.62 2.05 3.45
CA LEU A 225 21.53 1.12 2.78
C LEU A 225 22.60 1.85 1.98
N ALA A 226 22.24 2.89 1.25
CA ALA A 226 23.23 3.72 0.52
C ALA A 226 24.24 4.40 1.46
N ARG A 227 23.77 4.94 2.61
CA ARG A 227 24.65 5.51 3.65
C ARG A 227 25.56 4.44 4.26
N PHE A 228 25.04 3.24 4.49
CA PHE A 228 25.81 2.11 5.00
C PHE A 228 26.86 1.67 3.96
N ALA A 229 26.48 1.46 2.71
CA ALA A 229 27.39 1.10 1.62
C ALA A 229 28.51 2.14 1.44
N LYS A 230 28.18 3.45 1.52
CA LYS A 230 29.18 4.52 1.46
C LYS A 230 30.18 4.46 2.62
N LYS A 231 29.71 4.22 3.85
CA LYS A 231 30.60 4.04 5.03
C LYS A 231 31.51 2.82 4.88
N LEU A 232 30.92 1.71 4.45
CA LEU A 232 31.66 0.48 4.20
C LEU A 232 32.70 0.69 3.10
N GLY A 233 32.33 1.31 2.00
CA GLY A 233 33.25 1.64 0.89
C GLY A 233 34.45 2.47 1.36
N ILE A 234 34.25 3.48 2.22
CA ILE A 234 35.36 4.27 2.79
C ILE A 234 36.30 3.40 3.62
N ILE A 235 35.77 2.49 4.46
CA ILE A 235 36.57 1.57 5.26
C ILE A 235 37.37 0.63 4.36
N ILE A 236 36.75 0.10 3.31
CA ILE A 236 37.39 -0.79 2.34
C ILE A 236 38.52 -0.11 1.61
N VAL A 237 38.29 1.10 1.06
CA VAL A 237 39.32 1.89 0.40
C VAL A 237 40.48 2.14 1.37
N GLY A 238 40.19 2.39 2.65
CA GLY A 238 41.23 2.54 3.67
C GLY A 238 42.06 1.26 3.86
N ILE A 239 41.42 0.09 3.95
CA ILE A 239 42.09 -1.21 4.08
C ILE A 239 42.93 -1.50 2.81
N CYS A 240 42.36 -1.31 1.61
CA CYS A 240 43.09 -1.49 0.35
C CYS A 240 44.33 -0.60 0.28
N ALA A 241 44.20 0.68 0.68
CA ALA A 241 45.32 1.61 0.70
C ALA A 241 46.43 1.18 1.67
N ILE A 242 46.03 0.69 2.87
CA ILE A 242 47.00 0.17 3.88
C ILE A 242 47.75 -1.04 3.32
N ILE A 243 47.01 -2.03 2.76
CA ILE A 243 47.62 -3.24 2.21
C ILE A 243 48.52 -2.89 1.04
N PHE A 244 48.08 -2.05 0.10
CA PHE A 244 48.87 -1.60 -1.03
C PHE A 244 50.16 -0.90 -0.58
N VAL A 245 50.09 -0.04 0.47
CA VAL A 245 51.30 0.64 1.00
C VAL A 245 52.23 -0.35 1.68
N LEU A 246 51.71 -1.37 2.41
CA LEU A 246 52.52 -2.42 3.01
C LEU A 246 53.25 -3.26 1.95
N GLU A 247 52.55 -3.67 0.89
CA GLU A 247 53.16 -4.42 -0.24
C GLU A 247 54.19 -3.58 -0.95
N LEU A 248 53.97 -2.28 -1.18
CA LEU A 248 54.99 -1.36 -1.72
C LEU A 248 56.20 -1.21 -0.78
N TYR A 249 55.95 -1.16 0.54
CA TYR A 249 57.02 -1.11 1.53
C TYR A 249 57.90 -2.38 1.49
N GLU A 250 57.31 -3.56 1.37
CA GLU A 250 58.06 -4.81 1.20
C GLU A 250 58.88 -4.83 -0.07
N ILE A 251 58.36 -4.36 -1.22
CA ILE A 251 59.04 -4.28 -2.50
C ILE A 251 60.23 -3.31 -2.45
N PHE A 252 60.02 -2.09 -1.96
CA PHE A 252 61.00 -1.01 -2.07
C PHE A 252 61.98 -0.90 -0.89
N VAL A 253 61.53 -1.29 0.34
CA VAL A 253 62.33 -1.11 1.56
C VAL A 253 62.99 -2.41 1.99
N LEU A 254 62.30 -3.54 1.92
CA LEU A 254 62.83 -4.84 2.28
C LEU A 254 63.59 -5.53 1.12
N GLY A 255 63.50 -4.98 -0.08
CA GLY A 255 64.28 -5.47 -1.23
C GLY A 255 63.87 -6.86 -1.71
N VAL A 256 62.64 -7.24 -1.46
CA VAL A 256 62.10 -8.51 -1.93
C VAL A 256 61.84 -8.43 -3.44
N GLY A 257 62.79 -8.88 -4.23
CA GLY A 257 62.72 -8.87 -5.70
C GLY A 257 63.78 -7.96 -6.36
N GLY A 258 64.39 -8.40 -7.46
CA GLY A 258 65.33 -7.60 -8.26
C GLY A 258 64.61 -6.44 -8.98
N VAL A 259 65.37 -5.43 -9.46
CA VAL A 259 64.85 -4.26 -10.16
C VAL A 259 64.00 -4.64 -11.38
N GLY A 260 64.19 -5.80 -11.97
CA GLY A 260 63.38 -6.31 -13.10
C GLY A 260 62.06 -6.94 -12.66
N GLU A 261 61.92 -7.36 -11.40
CA GLU A 261 60.71 -7.96 -10.86
C GLU A 261 59.79 -6.93 -10.17
N ALA A 262 60.29 -5.71 -9.94
CA ALA A 262 59.55 -4.66 -9.22
C ALA A 262 58.23 -4.27 -9.90
N VAL A 263 58.19 -4.27 -11.22
CA VAL A 263 56.97 -3.98 -11.98
C VAL A 263 55.92 -5.08 -11.79
N GLY A 264 56.32 -6.34 -11.85
CA GLY A 264 55.44 -7.49 -11.64
C GLY A 264 54.86 -7.49 -10.22
N ASN A 265 55.71 -7.20 -9.22
CA ASN A 265 55.26 -7.12 -7.82
C ASN A 265 54.30 -5.94 -7.56
N ILE A 266 54.46 -4.79 -8.19
CA ILE A 266 53.53 -3.64 -8.13
C ILE A 266 52.19 -4.03 -8.73
N VAL A 267 52.19 -4.76 -9.86
CA VAL A 267 50.96 -5.24 -10.50
C VAL A 267 50.23 -6.22 -9.58
N LYS A 268 50.94 -7.15 -8.97
CA LYS A 268 50.37 -8.12 -7.99
C LYS A 268 49.78 -7.41 -6.77
N ALA A 269 50.44 -6.37 -6.24
CA ALA A 269 49.92 -5.49 -5.19
C ALA A 269 48.62 -4.78 -5.60
N PHE A 270 48.57 -4.31 -6.85
CA PHE A 270 47.35 -3.69 -7.39
C PHE A 270 46.22 -4.71 -7.57
N GLU A 271 46.48 -5.89 -8.10
CA GLU A 271 45.51 -6.99 -8.22
C GLU A 271 44.92 -7.40 -6.86
N THR A 272 45.75 -7.54 -5.83
CA THR A 272 45.34 -7.83 -4.45
C THR A 272 44.40 -6.74 -3.95
N SER A 273 44.71 -5.46 -4.17
CA SER A 273 43.89 -4.33 -3.78
C SER A 273 42.54 -4.30 -4.52
N VAL A 274 42.56 -4.66 -5.83
CA VAL A 274 41.33 -4.78 -6.64
C VAL A 274 40.47 -5.98 -6.16
N ALA A 275 41.08 -7.13 -5.86
CA ALA A 275 40.37 -8.30 -5.34
C ALA A 275 39.65 -7.96 -4.01
N LEU A 276 40.38 -7.27 -3.10
CA LEU A 276 39.79 -6.76 -1.85
C LEU A 276 38.63 -5.78 -2.08
N ALA A 277 38.78 -4.85 -2.99
CA ALA A 277 37.76 -3.87 -3.32
C ALA A 277 36.47 -4.54 -3.88
N VAL A 278 36.65 -5.51 -4.76
CA VAL A 278 35.54 -6.27 -5.37
C VAL A 278 34.82 -7.15 -4.34
N SER A 279 35.56 -7.84 -3.46
CA SER A 279 34.97 -8.74 -2.45
C SER A 279 34.05 -8.03 -1.45
N ALA A 280 34.27 -6.74 -1.23
CA ALA A 280 33.65 -6.01 -0.14
C ALA A 280 32.37 -5.27 -0.54
N VAL A 281 32.03 -5.19 -1.82
CA VAL A 281 30.88 -4.42 -2.31
C VAL A 281 29.71 -5.33 -2.67
N PRO A 282 28.58 -5.23 -1.94
CA PRO A 282 27.38 -6.00 -2.28
C PRO A 282 26.66 -5.35 -3.47
N GLU A 283 27.16 -5.53 -4.68
CA GLU A 283 26.68 -4.87 -5.92
C GLU A 283 25.18 -5.13 -6.18
N GLY A 284 24.68 -6.33 -5.88
CA GLY A 284 23.29 -6.71 -6.11
C GLY A 284 22.29 -6.12 -5.09
N LEU A 285 22.73 -5.56 -3.96
CA LEU A 285 21.83 -5.20 -2.84
C LEU A 285 20.75 -4.17 -3.21
N PRO A 286 21.03 -3.03 -3.87
CA PRO A 286 20.00 -2.06 -4.23
C PRO A 286 18.97 -2.61 -5.22
N ALA A 287 19.40 -3.38 -6.20
CA ALA A 287 18.53 -4.00 -7.19
C ALA A 287 17.60 -5.05 -6.57
N VAL A 288 18.13 -5.91 -5.69
CA VAL A 288 17.33 -6.94 -5.00
C VAL A 288 16.32 -6.30 -4.04
N VAL A 289 16.66 -5.19 -3.35
CA VAL A 289 15.69 -4.42 -2.54
C VAL A 289 14.52 -3.93 -3.39
N THR A 290 14.81 -3.33 -4.54
CA THR A 290 13.76 -2.81 -5.44
C THR A 290 12.89 -3.95 -5.97
N ILE A 291 13.49 -5.08 -6.37
CA ILE A 291 12.75 -6.27 -6.79
C ILE A 291 11.86 -6.79 -5.65
N SER A 292 12.38 -6.86 -4.42
CA SER A 292 11.63 -7.32 -3.25
C SER A 292 10.41 -6.44 -2.97
N LEU A 293 10.58 -5.11 -2.99
CA LEU A 293 9.49 -4.15 -2.79
C LEU A 293 8.45 -4.25 -3.92
N ALA A 294 8.88 -4.38 -5.17
CA ALA A 294 7.97 -4.48 -6.30
C ALA A 294 7.17 -5.80 -6.30
N LEU A 295 7.81 -6.93 -5.99
CA LEU A 295 7.12 -8.22 -5.83
C LEU A 295 6.17 -8.21 -4.65
N GLY A 296 6.57 -7.62 -3.53
CA GLY A 296 5.73 -7.44 -2.36
C GLY A 296 4.51 -6.56 -2.66
N ALA A 297 4.69 -5.42 -3.31
CA ALA A 297 3.59 -4.54 -3.73
C ALA A 297 2.60 -5.26 -4.68
N ARG A 298 3.12 -6.10 -5.60
CA ARG A 298 2.26 -6.93 -6.46
C ARG A 298 1.45 -7.96 -5.67
N GLU A 299 2.04 -8.57 -4.65
CA GLU A 299 1.33 -9.53 -3.80
C GLU A 299 0.27 -8.84 -2.94
N LEU A 300 0.56 -7.64 -2.41
CA LEU A 300 -0.41 -6.80 -1.69
C LEU A 300 -1.58 -6.40 -2.60
N ALA A 301 -1.31 -6.03 -3.86
CA ALA A 301 -2.35 -5.69 -4.83
C ALA A 301 -3.30 -6.87 -5.11
N LYS A 302 -2.80 -8.12 -5.16
CA LYS A 302 -3.66 -9.31 -5.27
C LYS A 302 -4.59 -9.49 -4.05
N ARG A 303 -4.23 -8.91 -2.91
CA ARG A 303 -5.00 -8.91 -1.67
C ARG A 303 -5.76 -7.60 -1.47
N ASN A 304 -6.12 -6.91 -2.56
CA ASN A 304 -6.87 -5.65 -2.60
C ASN A 304 -6.16 -4.43 -1.99
N ALA A 305 -4.89 -4.52 -1.62
CA ALA A 305 -4.09 -3.39 -1.13
C ALA A 305 -3.16 -2.88 -2.23
N ILE A 306 -3.56 -1.83 -2.95
CA ILE A 306 -2.81 -1.26 -4.06
C ILE A 306 -1.84 -0.21 -3.52
N ILE A 307 -0.54 -0.52 -3.51
CA ILE A 307 0.52 0.38 -3.08
C ILE A 307 0.82 1.36 -4.22
N ARG A 308 0.84 2.65 -3.95
CA ARG A 308 1.18 3.70 -4.92
C ARG A 308 2.64 4.13 -4.87
N ARG A 309 3.26 4.07 -3.69
CA ARG A 309 4.68 4.37 -3.48
C ARG A 309 5.38 3.17 -2.87
N LEU A 310 6.46 2.69 -3.47
CA LEU A 310 7.20 1.51 -2.96
C LEU A 310 7.69 1.68 -1.52
N ALA A 311 8.07 2.92 -1.14
CA ALA A 311 8.47 3.24 0.23
C ALA A 311 7.40 2.88 1.28
N SER A 312 6.14 3.03 0.93
CA SER A 312 5.02 2.81 1.85
C SER A 312 4.84 1.33 2.20
N ALA A 313 5.27 0.40 1.31
CA ALA A 313 5.28 -1.04 1.63
C ALA A 313 6.22 -1.38 2.79
N GLU A 314 7.35 -0.68 2.90
CA GLU A 314 8.27 -0.80 4.04
C GLU A 314 7.68 -0.19 5.31
N THR A 315 7.12 1.03 5.20
CA THR A 315 6.57 1.80 6.33
C THR A 315 5.36 1.09 6.94
N LEU A 316 4.53 0.42 6.12
CA LEU A 316 3.42 -0.44 6.57
C LEU A 316 3.85 -1.45 7.62
N GLY A 317 5.00 -2.11 7.41
CA GLY A 317 5.54 -3.08 8.36
C GLY A 317 5.95 -2.48 9.71
N ALA A 318 6.16 -1.17 9.79
CA ALA A 318 6.53 -0.44 11.00
C ALA A 318 5.34 0.26 11.68
N THR A 319 4.13 0.17 11.12
CA THR A 319 2.93 0.85 11.64
C THR A 319 2.68 0.50 13.11
N THR A 320 2.51 1.52 13.95
CA THR A 320 2.20 1.40 15.37
C THR A 320 0.77 1.79 15.70
N VAL A 321 0.17 2.70 14.91
CA VAL A 321 -1.20 3.18 15.08
C VAL A 321 -1.92 3.21 13.74
N ILE A 322 -3.16 2.68 13.71
CA ILE A 322 -4.06 2.80 12.58
C ILE A 322 -5.23 3.69 13.00
N CYS A 323 -5.30 4.88 12.43
CA CYS A 323 -6.43 5.81 12.56
C CYS A 323 -7.41 5.53 11.43
N SER A 324 -8.60 5.02 11.76
CA SER A 324 -9.60 4.63 10.77
C SER A 324 -10.84 5.50 10.86
N ASP A 325 -11.31 5.99 9.71
CA ASP A 325 -12.68 6.48 9.62
C ASP A 325 -13.65 5.35 9.92
N LYS A 326 -14.82 5.69 10.47
CA LYS A 326 -15.86 4.70 10.79
C LYS A 326 -16.61 4.25 9.54
N THR A 327 -17.19 5.24 8.81
CA THR A 327 -18.18 5.00 7.75
C THR A 327 -17.52 4.39 6.52
N GLY A 328 -18.11 3.32 5.99
CA GLY A 328 -17.59 2.65 4.78
C GLY A 328 -16.32 1.81 4.99
N THR A 329 -15.53 2.08 6.06
CA THR A 329 -14.26 1.39 6.36
C THR A 329 -14.42 0.34 7.47
N LEU A 330 -14.74 0.78 8.70
CA LEU A 330 -15.03 -0.12 9.83
C LEU A 330 -16.45 -0.67 9.76
N THR A 331 -17.36 0.08 9.15
CA THR A 331 -18.74 -0.29 8.90
C THR A 331 -18.96 -0.52 7.40
N LYS A 332 -20.14 -1.06 7.06
CA LYS A 332 -20.47 -1.35 5.66
C LYS A 332 -20.83 -0.11 4.85
N GLY A 333 -21.19 1.02 5.51
CA GLY A 333 -21.78 2.18 4.85
C GLY A 333 -23.24 1.93 4.41
N GLU A 334 -23.84 0.86 4.86
CA GLU A 334 -25.17 0.39 4.49
C GLU A 334 -26.10 0.49 5.70
N MET A 335 -26.89 1.59 5.79
CA MET A 335 -27.85 1.72 6.87
C MET A 335 -28.82 0.53 6.89
N THR A 336 -28.94 -0.09 8.06
CA THR A 336 -29.75 -1.29 8.27
C THR A 336 -30.74 -1.08 9.39
N LEU A 337 -32.03 -1.33 9.12
CA LEU A 337 -33.07 -1.29 10.14
C LEU A 337 -32.90 -2.47 11.13
N ARG A 338 -32.81 -2.18 12.43
CA ARG A 338 -32.59 -3.16 13.49
C ARG A 338 -33.77 -3.29 14.44
N LYS A 339 -34.44 -2.20 14.75
CA LYS A 339 -35.55 -2.16 15.71
C LYS A 339 -36.72 -1.33 15.19
N ILE A 340 -37.91 -1.80 15.46
CA ILE A 340 -39.18 -1.10 15.19
C ILE A 340 -39.95 -1.03 16.47
N TYR A 341 -40.46 0.16 16.81
CA TYR A 341 -41.42 0.34 17.90
C TYR A 341 -42.77 0.75 17.31
N THR A 342 -43.77 -0.09 17.46
CA THR A 342 -45.16 0.18 17.04
C THR A 342 -46.15 -0.54 17.96
N ASN A 343 -47.29 0.04 18.19
CA ASN A 343 -48.34 -0.56 19.04
C ASN A 343 -47.83 -1.06 20.40
N ASP A 344 -46.99 -0.26 21.07
CA ASP A 344 -46.33 -0.59 22.36
C ASP A 344 -45.45 -1.87 22.32
N LYS A 345 -45.08 -2.34 21.15
CA LYS A 345 -44.23 -3.51 20.95
C LYS A 345 -42.87 -3.11 20.38
N MET A 346 -41.81 -3.73 20.88
CA MET A 346 -40.46 -3.62 20.31
C MET A 346 -40.17 -4.87 19.42
N ILE A 347 -39.98 -4.65 18.15
CA ILE A 347 -39.73 -5.69 17.15
C ILE A 347 -38.29 -5.60 16.69
N ASN A 348 -37.53 -6.68 16.75
CA ASN A 348 -36.18 -6.76 16.25
C ASN A 348 -36.20 -7.27 14.80
N VAL A 349 -35.36 -6.69 13.94
CA VAL A 349 -35.24 -7.04 12.54
C VAL A 349 -33.82 -7.58 12.28
N THR A 350 -33.73 -8.78 11.69
CA THR A 350 -32.47 -9.43 11.34
C THR A 350 -32.05 -9.15 9.89
N GLY A 351 -30.90 -9.66 9.52
CA GLY A 351 -30.27 -9.38 8.23
C GLY A 351 -29.40 -8.11 8.25
N VAL A 352 -28.36 -8.04 7.42
CA VAL A 352 -27.36 -6.97 7.43
C VAL A 352 -27.26 -6.36 6.03
N GLY A 353 -27.13 -5.04 5.99
CA GLY A 353 -26.99 -4.30 4.75
C GLY A 353 -28.23 -4.30 3.87
N TYR A 354 -28.02 -4.28 2.57
CA TYR A 354 -29.10 -4.18 1.58
C TYR A 354 -29.66 -5.52 1.11
N GLU A 355 -29.34 -6.61 1.79
CA GLU A 355 -29.95 -7.90 1.49
C GLU A 355 -31.42 -7.92 1.90
N SER A 356 -32.32 -8.32 0.99
CA SER A 356 -33.76 -8.49 1.25
C SER A 356 -34.10 -9.73 2.10
N LYS A 357 -33.06 -10.44 2.56
CA LYS A 357 -33.21 -11.58 3.48
C LYS A 357 -33.17 -11.11 4.93
N GLY A 358 -34.15 -11.45 5.70
CA GLY A 358 -34.22 -11.11 7.13
C GLY A 358 -35.59 -11.50 7.72
N GLU A 359 -35.68 -11.52 9.04
CA GLU A 359 -36.84 -11.97 9.80
C GLU A 359 -37.16 -10.94 10.87
N PHE A 360 -38.42 -10.93 11.30
CA PHE A 360 -38.94 -10.05 12.33
C PHE A 360 -39.24 -10.86 13.61
N PHE A 361 -38.78 -10.36 14.75
CA PHE A 361 -38.94 -11.06 16.05
C PHE A 361 -39.60 -10.16 17.08
N LEU A 362 -40.63 -10.64 17.72
CA LEU A 362 -41.24 -10.03 18.90
C LEU A 362 -40.95 -10.90 20.12
N ASN A 363 -40.26 -10.36 21.12
CA ASN A 363 -39.84 -11.10 22.32
C ASN A 363 -39.15 -12.45 22.03
N GLY A 364 -38.33 -12.52 20.95
CA GLY A 364 -37.64 -13.73 20.53
C GLY A 364 -38.43 -14.69 19.67
N VAL A 365 -39.73 -14.42 19.45
CA VAL A 365 -40.61 -15.24 18.59
C VAL A 365 -40.68 -14.61 17.21
N ARG A 366 -40.46 -15.39 16.16
CA ARG A 366 -40.63 -14.95 14.77
C ARG A 366 -42.09 -14.58 14.48
N ILE A 367 -42.28 -13.44 13.83
CA ILE A 367 -43.59 -12.94 13.41
C ILE A 367 -43.62 -12.68 11.90
N ASP A 368 -44.79 -12.86 11.27
CA ASP A 368 -45.02 -12.40 9.91
C ASP A 368 -45.43 -10.92 9.93
N PRO A 369 -44.65 -10.01 9.36
CA PRO A 369 -44.98 -8.59 9.36
C PRO A 369 -46.25 -8.26 8.58
N LYS A 370 -46.75 -9.13 7.69
CA LYS A 370 -48.01 -8.92 6.94
C LYS A 370 -49.26 -9.21 7.78
N GLU A 371 -49.14 -10.07 8.79
CA GLU A 371 -50.24 -10.38 9.68
C GLU A 371 -50.46 -9.31 10.78
N ASP A 372 -49.40 -8.56 11.14
CA ASP A 372 -49.54 -7.42 12.07
C ASP A 372 -49.85 -6.14 11.29
N THR A 373 -51.12 -5.73 11.31
CA THR A 373 -51.61 -4.55 10.57
C THR A 373 -50.88 -3.25 10.91
N HIS A 374 -50.38 -3.09 12.16
CA HIS A 374 -49.67 -1.88 12.59
C HIS A 374 -48.28 -1.87 11.98
N LEU A 375 -47.58 -3.03 12.01
CA LEU A 375 -46.23 -3.18 11.42
C LEU A 375 -46.30 -3.03 9.91
N ALA A 376 -47.29 -3.67 9.24
CA ALA A 376 -47.46 -3.57 7.79
C ALA A 376 -47.71 -2.11 7.36
N LEU A 377 -48.59 -1.37 8.09
CA LEU A 377 -48.85 0.03 7.78
C LEU A 377 -47.62 0.92 8.03
N LEU A 378 -46.85 0.67 9.08
CA LEU A 378 -45.64 1.44 9.37
C LEU A 378 -44.57 1.23 8.28
N LEU A 379 -44.33 -0.03 7.85
CA LEU A 379 -43.39 -0.37 6.77
C LEU A 379 -43.83 0.24 5.44
N ARG A 380 -45.13 0.20 5.09
CA ARG A 380 -45.72 0.83 3.92
C ARG A 380 -45.51 2.35 3.94
N ALA A 381 -45.86 3.01 5.04
CA ALA A 381 -45.71 4.46 5.19
C ALA A 381 -44.28 4.92 5.08
N GLY A 382 -43.33 4.22 5.74
CA GLY A 382 -41.90 4.52 5.65
C GLY A 382 -41.34 4.36 4.24
N THR A 383 -41.79 3.33 3.50
CA THR A 383 -41.35 3.06 2.12
C THR A 383 -41.93 4.08 1.15
N LEU A 384 -43.23 4.35 1.17
CA LEU A 384 -43.89 5.31 0.28
C LEU A 384 -43.41 6.73 0.50
N CYS A 385 -43.07 7.09 1.75
CA CYS A 385 -42.45 8.37 2.09
C CYS A 385 -40.91 8.36 1.89
N SER A 386 -40.39 7.76 0.81
CA SER A 386 -38.98 7.66 0.52
C SER A 386 -38.70 7.90 -0.98
N ASN A 387 -37.59 8.58 -1.30
CA ASN A 387 -37.16 8.87 -2.66
C ASN A 387 -36.12 7.87 -3.20
N ALA A 388 -35.39 7.19 -2.30
CA ALA A 388 -34.40 6.20 -2.69
C ALA A 388 -35.01 5.05 -3.52
N HIS A 389 -34.20 4.46 -4.36
CA HIS A 389 -34.56 3.29 -5.19
C HIS A 389 -33.72 2.08 -4.79
N TYR A 390 -34.33 0.89 -4.80
CA TYR A 390 -33.68 -0.38 -4.46
C TYR A 390 -33.82 -1.36 -5.63
N ASP A 391 -32.69 -1.78 -6.20
CA ASP A 391 -32.63 -2.69 -7.36
C ASP A 391 -32.55 -4.19 -6.97
N GLY A 392 -32.65 -4.53 -5.69
CA GLY A 392 -32.49 -5.88 -5.17
C GLY A 392 -31.09 -6.17 -4.62
N LYS A 393 -30.11 -5.29 -4.82
CA LYS A 393 -28.73 -5.41 -4.36
C LYS A 393 -28.15 -4.12 -3.80
N SER A 394 -28.47 -2.99 -4.43
CA SER A 394 -27.92 -1.68 -4.08
C SER A 394 -29.04 -0.65 -3.90
N ILE A 395 -28.70 0.45 -3.19
CA ILE A 395 -29.57 1.60 -3.02
C ILE A 395 -29.03 2.76 -3.85
N ILE A 396 -29.91 3.38 -4.62
CA ILE A 396 -29.65 4.65 -5.30
C ILE A 396 -30.43 5.73 -4.53
N GLY A 397 -29.71 6.68 -3.94
CA GLY A 397 -30.26 7.76 -3.13
C GLY A 397 -29.83 7.71 -1.66
N ASP A 398 -30.59 8.33 -0.75
CA ASP A 398 -30.27 8.41 0.67
C ASP A 398 -30.27 7.03 1.35
N THR A 399 -29.22 6.69 2.07
CA THR A 399 -29.04 5.38 2.71
C THR A 399 -30.01 5.15 3.88
N THR A 400 -30.47 6.23 4.55
CA THR A 400 -31.48 6.16 5.61
C THR A 400 -32.82 5.75 5.02
N GLU A 401 -33.21 6.32 3.86
CA GLU A 401 -34.40 5.92 3.12
C GLU A 401 -34.28 4.49 2.59
N GLY A 402 -33.10 4.12 2.11
CA GLY A 402 -32.78 2.76 1.68
C GLY A 402 -33.05 1.72 2.76
N ALA A 403 -32.68 2.00 4.02
CA ALA A 403 -32.95 1.10 5.14
C ALA A 403 -34.45 0.82 5.36
N LEU A 404 -35.32 1.82 5.15
CA LEU A 404 -36.75 1.66 5.23
C LEU A 404 -37.30 0.76 4.12
N ILE A 405 -36.84 1.01 2.89
CA ILE A 405 -37.25 0.25 1.70
C ILE A 405 -36.81 -1.21 1.80
N VAL A 406 -35.55 -1.46 2.22
CA VAL A 406 -35.03 -2.82 2.40
C VAL A 406 -35.79 -3.57 3.51
N ALA A 407 -36.15 -2.87 4.60
CA ALA A 407 -36.95 -3.49 5.67
C ALA A 407 -38.35 -3.92 5.18
N ALA A 408 -38.98 -3.11 4.34
CA ALA A 408 -40.24 -3.48 3.70
C ALA A 408 -40.05 -4.64 2.71
N ALA A 409 -38.97 -4.66 1.96
CA ALA A 409 -38.62 -5.75 1.04
C ALA A 409 -38.41 -7.08 1.80
N LYS A 410 -37.78 -7.06 3.01
CA LYS A 410 -37.69 -8.23 3.91
C LYS A 410 -39.08 -8.74 4.34
N ALA A 411 -40.09 -7.87 4.39
CA ALA A 411 -41.49 -8.24 4.64
C ALA A 411 -42.22 -8.64 3.33
N GLY A 412 -41.53 -8.70 2.19
CA GLY A 412 -42.12 -9.02 0.89
C GLY A 412 -43.00 -7.90 0.33
N MET A 413 -42.74 -6.64 0.71
CA MET A 413 -43.37 -5.42 0.21
C MET A 413 -42.33 -4.59 -0.56
N THR A 414 -42.37 -4.62 -1.89
CA THR A 414 -41.44 -3.82 -2.72
C THR A 414 -42.02 -2.42 -2.94
N LYS A 415 -41.13 -1.42 -3.01
CA LYS A 415 -41.51 -0.01 -3.27
C LYS A 415 -42.28 0.10 -4.58
N GLU A 416 -41.84 -0.57 -5.62
CA GLU A 416 -42.51 -0.58 -6.93
C GLU A 416 -43.95 -1.11 -6.86
N SER A 417 -44.17 -2.21 -6.15
CA SER A 417 -45.50 -2.76 -5.93
C SER A 417 -46.42 -1.80 -5.14
N LEU A 418 -45.86 -1.13 -4.13
CA LEU A 418 -46.59 -0.18 -3.32
C LEU A 418 -46.95 1.11 -4.09
N GLU A 419 -46.03 1.64 -4.88
CA GLU A 419 -46.24 2.83 -5.72
C GLU A 419 -47.23 2.56 -6.88
N ASN A 420 -47.23 1.34 -7.44
CA ASN A 420 -48.24 0.93 -8.41
C ASN A 420 -49.66 0.86 -7.83
N THR A 421 -49.74 0.49 -6.54
CA THR A 421 -51.03 0.45 -5.84
C THR A 421 -51.47 1.83 -5.36
N ASP A 422 -50.53 2.60 -4.80
CA ASP A 422 -50.77 3.92 -4.22
C ASP A 422 -49.81 4.94 -4.89
N PRO A 423 -50.10 5.40 -6.10
CA PRO A 423 -49.28 6.36 -6.79
C PRO A 423 -49.14 7.68 -6.00
N ARG A 424 -47.93 8.23 -6.04
CA ARG A 424 -47.60 9.51 -5.41
C ARG A 424 -48.24 10.66 -6.20
N VAL A 425 -48.89 11.56 -5.45
CA VAL A 425 -49.55 12.76 -6.03
C VAL A 425 -48.81 14.04 -5.73
N GLN A 426 -48.23 14.16 -4.50
CA GLN A 426 -47.51 15.34 -4.06
C GLN A 426 -46.41 14.97 -3.08
N GLU A 427 -45.37 15.81 -3.04
CA GLU A 427 -44.25 15.69 -2.09
C GLU A 427 -43.95 17.05 -1.47
N VAL A 428 -43.73 17.04 -0.16
CA VAL A 428 -43.08 18.11 0.58
C VAL A 428 -41.67 17.61 0.99
N PRO A 429 -40.61 18.10 0.36
CA PRO A 429 -39.27 17.52 0.49
C PRO A 429 -38.69 17.74 1.90
N PHE A 430 -37.70 16.93 2.26
CA PHE A 430 -36.93 17.09 3.49
C PHE A 430 -36.09 18.37 3.45
N THR A 431 -36.12 19.14 4.55
CA THR A 431 -35.14 20.20 4.78
C THR A 431 -34.56 20.07 6.18
N SER A 432 -33.29 20.51 6.37
CA SER A 432 -32.61 20.46 7.66
C SER A 432 -33.28 21.31 8.73
N GLU A 433 -34.02 22.36 8.35
CA GLU A 433 -34.79 23.23 9.26
C GLU A 433 -36.04 22.52 9.73
N ARG A 434 -36.79 21.89 8.83
CA ARG A 434 -38.05 21.20 9.12
C ARG A 434 -37.85 19.82 9.74
N LYS A 435 -36.72 19.17 9.48
CA LYS A 435 -36.32 17.80 9.93
C LYS A 435 -37.38 16.73 9.65
N ARG A 436 -38.18 16.93 8.59
CA ARG A 436 -39.26 16.00 8.16
C ARG A 436 -39.52 16.11 6.67
N MET A 437 -40.12 15.06 6.12
CA MET A 437 -40.58 14.92 4.74
C MET A 437 -41.99 14.36 4.76
N THR A 438 -42.81 14.78 3.78
CA THR A 438 -44.21 14.28 3.65
C THR A 438 -44.51 13.96 2.18
N THR A 439 -45.18 12.84 1.93
CA THR A 439 -45.61 12.44 0.59
C THR A 439 -47.10 12.15 0.60
N VAL A 440 -47.81 12.51 -0.46
CA VAL A 440 -49.25 12.27 -0.61
C VAL A 440 -49.46 11.18 -1.67
N HIS A 441 -50.31 10.21 -1.34
CA HIS A 441 -50.62 9.05 -2.17
C HIS A 441 -52.11 8.82 -2.34
N LYS A 442 -52.51 8.26 -3.48
CA LYS A 442 -53.90 7.99 -3.79
C LYS A 442 -54.11 6.48 -3.89
N SER A 443 -54.99 5.92 -3.04
CA SER A 443 -55.29 4.48 -3.08
C SER A 443 -56.23 4.12 -4.26
N PRO A 444 -56.31 2.85 -4.64
CA PRO A 444 -57.26 2.37 -5.68
C PRO A 444 -58.75 2.67 -5.34
N GLU A 445 -59.09 2.74 -4.05
CA GLU A 445 -60.42 3.08 -3.57
C GLU A 445 -60.75 4.59 -3.64
N GLY A 446 -59.76 5.40 -4.15
CA GLY A 446 -59.89 6.86 -4.21
C GLY A 446 -59.70 7.58 -2.89
N LYS A 447 -59.23 6.92 -1.83
CA LYS A 447 -58.78 7.56 -0.59
C LYS A 447 -57.38 8.19 -0.78
N ILE A 448 -57.17 9.32 -0.12
CA ILE A 448 -55.89 10.04 -0.19
C ILE A 448 -55.23 9.97 1.20
N PHE A 449 -53.96 9.60 1.21
CA PHE A 449 -53.15 9.49 2.43
C PHE A 449 -51.90 10.37 2.33
N ALA A 450 -51.63 11.11 3.37
CA ALA A 450 -50.34 11.74 3.60
C ALA A 450 -49.53 10.86 4.54
N TYR A 451 -48.27 10.54 4.14
CA TYR A 451 -47.29 9.82 4.96
C TYR A 451 -46.15 10.78 5.29
N ALA A 452 -45.84 10.90 6.57
CA ALA A 452 -44.75 11.76 7.06
C ALA A 452 -43.71 10.95 7.80
N LYS A 453 -42.42 11.27 7.57
CA LYS A 453 -41.30 10.74 8.35
C LYS A 453 -40.32 11.86 8.73
N GLY A 454 -39.61 11.69 9.85
CA GLY A 454 -38.64 12.68 10.31
C GLY A 454 -38.10 12.41 11.69
N ALA A 455 -37.47 13.41 12.28
CA ALA A 455 -36.99 13.34 13.65
C ALA A 455 -38.18 13.00 14.60
N PRO A 456 -38.03 12.05 15.52
CA PRO A 456 -39.15 11.59 16.39
C PRO A 456 -39.84 12.71 17.14
N GLU A 457 -39.08 13.65 17.67
CA GLU A 457 -39.58 14.81 18.41
C GLU A 457 -40.47 15.68 17.51
N THR A 458 -39.93 15.99 16.28
CA THR A 458 -40.63 16.83 15.31
C THR A 458 -41.93 16.18 14.82
N ILE A 459 -41.86 14.86 14.49
CA ILE A 459 -43.07 14.13 14.07
C ILE A 459 -44.13 14.11 15.18
N LEU A 460 -43.72 13.85 16.44
CA LEU A 460 -44.64 13.86 17.58
C LEU A 460 -45.29 15.21 17.79
N GLU A 461 -44.58 16.32 17.63
CA GLU A 461 -45.17 17.67 17.74
C GLU A 461 -46.33 17.91 16.78
N HIS A 462 -46.30 17.27 15.59
CA HIS A 462 -47.30 17.40 14.51
C HIS A 462 -48.40 16.33 14.59
N CYS A 463 -48.33 15.39 15.59
CA CYS A 463 -49.31 14.34 15.81
C CYS A 463 -50.31 14.69 16.92
N ASP A 464 -51.59 14.61 16.64
CA ASP A 464 -52.68 14.70 17.64
C ASP A 464 -53.12 13.34 18.15
N CYS A 465 -52.91 12.28 17.37
CA CYS A 465 -53.36 10.93 17.62
C CYS A 465 -52.21 9.90 17.48
N ILE A 466 -52.47 8.71 18.04
CA ILE A 466 -51.59 7.53 17.89
C ILE A 466 -52.46 6.32 17.52
N LEU A 467 -51.95 5.45 16.67
CA LEU A 467 -52.58 4.19 16.31
C LEU A 467 -52.21 3.11 17.35
N LYS A 468 -53.18 2.67 18.16
CA LYS A 468 -52.95 1.67 19.23
C LYS A 468 -54.08 0.68 19.30
N GLY A 469 -53.78 -0.65 19.36
CA GLY A 469 -54.82 -1.70 19.44
C GLY A 469 -55.79 -1.67 18.26
N GLY A 470 -55.41 -1.28 17.07
CA GLY A 470 -56.27 -1.14 15.89
C GLY A 470 -57.18 0.08 15.90
N LYS A 471 -57.05 1.00 16.89
CA LYS A 471 -57.87 2.20 17.02
C LYS A 471 -56.99 3.46 17.03
N ILE A 472 -57.52 4.52 16.42
CA ILE A 472 -56.91 5.85 16.54
C ILE A 472 -57.35 6.45 17.88
N THR A 473 -56.35 6.72 18.74
CA THR A 473 -56.57 7.29 20.08
C THR A 473 -55.83 8.62 20.21
N LYS A 474 -56.27 9.51 21.08
CA LYS A 474 -55.62 10.80 21.33
C LYS A 474 -54.23 10.61 21.90
N LEU A 475 -53.22 11.29 21.34
CA LEU A 475 -51.86 11.24 21.79
C LEU A 475 -51.66 12.18 23.02
N GLY A 476 -51.76 11.61 24.21
CA GLY A 476 -51.62 12.33 25.47
C GLY A 476 -50.18 12.50 25.93
N GLY A 477 -49.98 13.23 27.03
CA GLY A 477 -48.64 13.47 27.58
C GLY A 477 -47.93 12.19 28.05
N LYS A 478 -48.68 11.15 28.48
CA LYS A 478 -48.10 9.86 28.88
C LYS A 478 -47.55 9.08 27.69
N GLU A 479 -48.31 9.00 26.60
CA GLU A 479 -47.91 8.33 25.37
C GLU A 479 -46.70 9.04 24.73
N ARG A 480 -46.69 10.38 24.68
CA ARG A 480 -45.54 11.17 24.19
C ARG A 480 -44.29 10.84 25.00
N LYS A 481 -44.38 10.85 26.33
CA LYS A 481 -43.24 10.53 27.19
C LYS A 481 -42.75 9.11 27.00
N GLN A 482 -43.65 8.15 26.78
CA GLN A 482 -43.30 6.75 26.51
C GLN A 482 -42.56 6.60 25.19
N VAL A 483 -43.04 7.23 24.10
CA VAL A 483 -42.40 7.17 22.78
C VAL A 483 -41.02 7.84 22.82
N LEU A 484 -40.90 9.00 23.46
CA LEU A 484 -39.63 9.70 23.62
C LEU A 484 -38.63 8.90 24.47
N GLY A 485 -39.10 8.26 25.57
CA GLY A 485 -38.26 7.37 26.35
C GLY A 485 -37.77 6.13 25.54
N THR A 486 -38.63 5.60 24.66
CA THR A 486 -38.22 4.53 23.74
C THR A 486 -37.23 5.01 22.71
N ASN A 487 -37.39 6.22 22.15
CA ASN A 487 -36.45 6.86 21.26
C ASN A 487 -35.07 7.03 21.95
N GLU A 488 -35.03 7.54 23.19
CA GLU A 488 -33.80 7.62 23.97
C GLU A 488 -33.13 6.24 24.19
N GLY A 489 -33.94 5.20 24.47
CA GLY A 489 -33.48 3.83 24.62
C GLY A 489 -32.79 3.32 23.35
N MET A 490 -33.43 3.51 22.18
CA MET A 490 -32.84 3.17 20.87
C MET A 490 -31.58 4.00 20.58
N ALA A 491 -31.57 5.29 20.89
CA ALA A 491 -30.43 6.17 20.69
C ALA A 491 -29.24 5.76 21.56
N ARG A 492 -29.45 5.27 22.79
CA ARG A 492 -28.38 4.69 23.63
C ARG A 492 -27.74 3.42 23.04
N GLU A 493 -28.50 2.69 22.19
CA GLU A 493 -27.98 1.56 21.41
C GLU A 493 -27.37 2.00 20.08
N ALA A 494 -27.07 3.30 19.91
CA ALA A 494 -26.51 3.89 18.71
C ALA A 494 -27.40 3.81 17.46
N LEU A 495 -28.71 3.60 17.63
CA LEU A 495 -29.63 3.61 16.52
C LEU A 495 -29.99 5.04 16.11
N ARG A 496 -29.94 5.32 14.81
CA ARG A 496 -30.58 6.48 14.21
C ARG A 496 -32.06 6.19 14.11
N VAL A 497 -32.90 7.00 14.75
CA VAL A 497 -34.33 6.75 14.85
C VAL A 497 -35.10 7.74 14.00
N LEU A 498 -36.06 7.23 13.21
CA LEU A 498 -37.08 8.01 12.51
C LEU A 498 -38.44 7.75 13.10
N GLY A 499 -39.22 8.82 13.31
CA GLY A 499 -40.64 8.74 13.57
C GLY A 499 -41.41 8.70 12.25
N VAL A 500 -42.47 7.92 12.21
CA VAL A 500 -43.36 7.78 11.04
C VAL A 500 -44.82 8.02 11.48
N ALA A 501 -45.54 8.81 10.68
CA ALA A 501 -46.94 9.14 10.92
C ALA A 501 -47.73 9.16 9.60
N TYR A 502 -49.05 9.13 9.69
CA TYR A 502 -49.90 9.24 8.53
C TYR A 502 -51.15 10.09 8.82
N LYS A 503 -51.87 10.49 7.76
CA LYS A 503 -53.17 11.19 7.84
C LYS A 503 -54.02 10.80 6.64
N GLU A 504 -55.28 10.44 6.85
CA GLU A 504 -56.28 10.35 5.78
C GLU A 504 -56.79 11.74 5.45
N LEU A 505 -56.71 12.12 4.19
CA LEU A 505 -57.09 13.43 3.68
C LEU A 505 -58.50 13.38 3.07
N PRO A 506 -59.28 14.47 3.13
CA PRO A 506 -60.59 14.53 2.53
C PRO A 506 -60.46 14.35 1.00
N ARG A 507 -61.46 13.73 0.37
CA ARG A 507 -61.57 13.62 -1.08
C ARG A 507 -61.84 15.02 -1.66
N THR A 508 -60.84 15.63 -2.28
CA THR A 508 -61.00 16.94 -2.93
C THR A 508 -60.77 16.81 -4.44
N THR A 509 -61.33 17.73 -5.20
CA THR A 509 -61.08 17.88 -6.62
C THR A 509 -59.85 18.73 -6.89
N SER A 510 -59.20 19.28 -5.90
CA SER A 510 -57.96 20.05 -6.01
C SER A 510 -56.76 19.12 -6.17
N GLU A 511 -55.93 19.38 -7.17
CA GLU A 511 -54.72 18.62 -7.47
C GLU A 511 -53.55 18.96 -6.50
N LYS A 512 -53.64 20.04 -5.74
CA LYS A 512 -52.60 20.45 -4.77
C LYS A 512 -53.19 20.69 -3.38
N PHE A 513 -52.52 20.11 -2.37
CA PHE A 513 -52.78 20.31 -0.97
C PHE A 513 -51.85 21.38 -0.40
N ASP A 514 -52.36 22.21 0.52
CA ASP A 514 -51.54 23.19 1.27
C ASP A 514 -50.58 22.44 2.19
N GLU A 515 -49.26 22.74 2.07
CA GLU A 515 -48.19 22.07 2.81
C GLU A 515 -48.39 22.12 4.32
N GLU A 516 -48.86 23.27 4.84
CA GLU A 516 -49.05 23.46 6.28
C GLU A 516 -50.18 22.59 6.84
N ASN A 517 -51.23 22.32 6.05
CA ASN A 517 -52.37 21.49 6.42
C ASN A 517 -52.07 19.98 6.29
N LEU A 518 -51.11 19.60 5.40
CA LEU A 518 -50.69 18.19 5.27
C LEU A 518 -50.03 17.65 6.52
N GLU A 519 -49.30 18.49 7.23
CA GLU A 519 -48.42 18.11 8.34
C GLU A 519 -49.07 18.38 9.72
N LYS A 520 -50.30 18.88 9.80
CA LYS A 520 -51.03 19.07 11.07
C LYS A 520 -52.04 17.95 11.33
N GLY A 521 -52.15 17.51 12.58
CA GLY A 521 -53.12 16.51 13.01
C GLY A 521 -52.82 15.11 12.47
N LEU A 522 -51.56 14.74 12.45
CA LEU A 522 -51.07 13.42 12.04
C LEU A 522 -51.41 12.36 13.09
N VAL A 523 -51.47 11.10 12.65
CA VAL A 523 -51.57 9.90 13.49
C VAL A 523 -50.22 9.23 13.56
N PHE A 524 -49.63 9.17 14.73
CA PHE A 524 -48.32 8.53 14.95
C PHE A 524 -48.42 7.00 14.78
N LEU A 525 -47.57 6.40 13.99
CA LEU A 525 -47.49 4.96 13.70
C LEU A 525 -46.41 4.26 14.50
N GLY A 526 -45.23 4.85 14.63
CA GLY A 526 -44.10 4.21 15.32
C GLY A 526 -42.74 4.83 15.07
N LEU A 527 -41.71 4.17 15.61
CA LEU A 527 -40.33 4.50 15.46
C LEU A 527 -39.60 3.39 14.68
N MET A 528 -38.68 3.81 13.84
CA MET A 528 -37.82 2.92 13.04
C MET A 528 -36.37 3.23 13.35
N GLY A 529 -35.66 2.32 14.04
CA GLY A 529 -34.28 2.47 14.49
C GLY A 529 -33.31 1.69 13.61
N MET A 530 -32.33 2.37 13.06
CA MET A 530 -31.37 1.83 12.11
C MET A 530 -29.94 2.20 12.48
N ILE A 531 -29.00 1.41 12.03
CA ILE A 531 -27.57 1.60 12.26
C ILE A 531 -26.78 1.20 11.01
N ASP A 532 -25.65 1.80 10.78
CA ASP A 532 -24.64 1.31 9.87
C ASP A 532 -23.80 0.24 10.60
N PRO A 533 -23.99 -1.06 10.30
CA PRO A 533 -23.41 -2.13 11.08
C PRO A 533 -21.91 -2.27 10.84
N PRO A 534 -21.14 -2.61 11.89
CA PRO A 534 -19.72 -2.92 11.70
C PRO A 534 -19.54 -4.13 10.79
N ARG A 535 -18.46 -4.12 10.03
CA ARG A 535 -18.04 -5.28 9.22
C ARG A 535 -17.62 -6.42 10.16
N ALA A 536 -18.01 -7.64 9.86
CA ALA A 536 -17.63 -8.81 10.66
C ALA A 536 -16.11 -9.01 10.70
N GLU A 537 -15.45 -8.76 9.58
CA GLU A 537 -14.00 -8.86 9.41
C GLU A 537 -13.24 -7.80 10.21
N ALA A 538 -13.83 -6.63 10.44
CA ALA A 538 -13.18 -5.53 11.17
C ALA A 538 -12.91 -5.88 12.64
N LYS A 539 -13.79 -6.68 13.27
CA LYS A 539 -13.59 -7.15 14.65
C LYS A 539 -12.37 -8.07 14.77
N GLU A 540 -12.26 -9.05 13.86
CA GLU A 540 -11.12 -9.97 13.86
C GLU A 540 -9.83 -9.23 13.47
N ALA A 541 -9.89 -8.33 12.50
CA ALA A 541 -8.76 -7.48 12.11
C ALA A 541 -8.26 -6.62 13.29
N ASN A 542 -9.17 -6.03 14.07
CA ASN A 542 -8.80 -5.29 15.29
C ASN A 542 -8.12 -6.20 16.32
N ARG A 543 -8.61 -7.43 16.51
CA ARG A 543 -7.99 -8.41 17.40
C ARG A 543 -6.56 -8.74 16.97
N LEU A 544 -6.32 -8.93 15.68
CA LEU A 544 -4.98 -9.15 15.11
C LEU A 544 -4.07 -7.93 15.32
N CYS A 545 -4.57 -6.70 15.12
CA CYS A 545 -3.82 -5.48 15.43
C CYS A 545 -3.36 -5.47 16.89
N GLN A 546 -4.25 -5.79 17.83
CA GLN A 546 -3.93 -5.81 19.25
C GLN A 546 -2.86 -6.86 19.59
N GLN A 547 -2.95 -8.06 18.98
CA GLN A 547 -1.92 -9.09 19.12
C GLN A 547 -0.56 -8.66 18.56
N ALA A 548 -0.59 -7.92 17.46
CA ALA A 548 0.58 -7.37 16.80
C ALA A 548 1.15 -6.10 17.48
N GLY A 549 0.57 -5.66 18.61
CA GLY A 549 0.98 -4.46 19.32
C GLY A 549 0.64 -3.15 18.59
N ILE A 550 -0.33 -3.18 17.67
CA ILE A 550 -0.79 -2.02 16.90
C ILE A 550 -2.04 -1.46 17.56
N LYS A 551 -2.05 -0.16 17.82
CA LYS A 551 -3.20 0.55 18.34
C LYS A 551 -4.14 0.90 17.18
N THR A 552 -5.43 0.65 17.37
CA THR A 552 -6.48 1.10 16.46
C THR A 552 -7.25 2.25 17.08
N VAL A 553 -7.46 3.32 16.33
CA VAL A 553 -8.14 4.55 16.73
C VAL A 553 -9.28 4.82 15.76
N MET A 554 -10.49 5.00 16.27
CA MET A 554 -11.64 5.39 15.47
C MET A 554 -11.75 6.92 15.40
N ILE A 555 -11.90 7.47 14.22
CA ILE A 555 -12.08 8.89 13.98
C ILE A 555 -13.35 9.08 13.14
N THR A 556 -14.36 9.82 13.65
CA THR A 556 -15.65 9.93 12.96
C THR A 556 -16.33 11.27 13.20
N GLY A 557 -17.14 11.71 12.21
CA GLY A 557 -18.08 12.82 12.34
C GLY A 557 -19.33 12.48 13.15
N ASP A 558 -19.55 11.20 13.50
CA ASP A 558 -20.73 10.73 14.23
C ASP A 558 -20.80 11.21 15.68
N HIS A 559 -21.99 11.07 16.25
CA HIS A 559 -22.24 11.36 17.66
C HIS A 559 -21.42 10.41 18.57
N LYS A 560 -20.94 10.95 19.73
CA LYS A 560 -20.11 10.23 20.71
C LYS A 560 -20.69 8.86 21.10
N LEU A 561 -22.00 8.79 21.37
CA LEU A 561 -22.66 7.53 21.77
C LEU A 561 -22.63 6.46 20.66
N THR A 562 -22.85 6.86 19.40
CA THR A 562 -22.78 5.96 18.25
C THR A 562 -21.36 5.41 18.04
N ALA A 563 -20.37 6.30 18.11
CA ALA A 563 -18.96 5.92 17.96
C ALA A 563 -18.51 4.95 19.07
N VAL A 564 -18.91 5.22 20.32
CA VAL A 564 -18.60 4.35 21.48
C VAL A 564 -19.24 2.97 21.34
N ALA A 565 -20.50 2.89 20.92
CA ALA A 565 -21.19 1.61 20.76
C ALA A 565 -20.53 0.73 19.69
N ILE A 566 -20.17 1.30 18.54
CA ILE A 566 -19.48 0.58 17.46
C ILE A 566 -18.06 0.19 17.89
N ALA A 567 -17.32 1.09 18.53
CA ALA A 567 -15.98 0.80 19.02
C ALA A 567 -15.98 -0.33 20.07
N LYS A 568 -17.00 -0.37 20.92
CA LYS A 568 -17.22 -1.45 21.90
C LYS A 568 -17.50 -2.79 21.22
N GLU A 569 -18.36 -2.81 20.20
CA GLU A 569 -18.69 -4.02 19.43
C GLU A 569 -17.47 -4.56 18.68
N LEU A 570 -16.65 -3.67 18.14
CA LEU A 570 -15.37 -4.01 17.47
C LEU A 570 -14.26 -4.38 18.46
N GLY A 571 -14.42 -4.15 19.77
CA GLY A 571 -13.40 -4.39 20.79
C GLY A 571 -12.22 -3.42 20.73
N MET A 572 -12.44 -2.18 20.25
CA MET A 572 -11.41 -1.13 20.15
C MET A 572 -11.22 -0.36 21.47
N LEU A 573 -12.24 -0.34 22.36
CA LEU A 573 -12.17 0.35 23.63
C LEU A 573 -11.34 -0.48 24.64
N LYS A 574 -10.08 -0.12 24.81
CA LYS A 574 -9.21 -0.60 25.92
C LYS A 574 -9.16 0.39 27.07
N SER A 575 -9.34 1.67 26.77
CA SER A 575 -9.52 2.76 27.73
C SER A 575 -10.87 3.41 27.45
N ASP A 576 -11.53 3.94 28.49
CA ASP A 576 -12.78 4.67 28.35
C ASP A 576 -12.58 6.13 27.88
N VAL A 577 -11.39 6.46 27.40
CA VAL A 577 -11.06 7.83 26.95
C VAL A 577 -11.59 8.03 25.54
N VAL A 578 -12.64 8.83 25.43
CA VAL A 578 -13.31 9.21 24.19
C VAL A 578 -13.41 10.72 24.13
N LEU A 579 -12.87 11.35 23.11
CA LEU A 579 -12.90 12.79 22.91
C LEU A 579 -13.85 13.18 21.77
N THR A 580 -14.48 14.35 21.94
CA THR A 580 -15.22 15.02 20.86
C THR A 580 -14.40 16.16 20.26
N GLY A 581 -14.77 16.62 19.06
CA GLY A 581 -14.13 17.79 18.43
C GLY A 581 -14.16 19.03 19.34
N ALA A 582 -15.29 19.30 20.00
CA ALA A 582 -15.41 20.42 20.93
C ALA A 582 -14.51 20.27 22.18
N GLU A 583 -14.29 19.06 22.69
CA GLU A 583 -13.33 18.81 23.76
C GLU A 583 -11.89 19.03 23.28
N LEU A 584 -11.59 18.66 22.01
CA LEU A 584 -10.28 18.91 21.39
C LEU A 584 -10.01 20.41 21.18
N ASP A 585 -11.03 21.19 20.76
CA ASP A 585 -10.90 22.64 20.55
C ASP A 585 -10.53 23.38 21.84
N ASN A 586 -10.99 22.87 22.99
CA ASN A 586 -10.74 23.46 24.30
C ASN A 586 -9.41 23.04 24.96
N MET A 587 -8.64 22.11 24.34
CA MET A 587 -7.36 21.63 24.86
C MET A 587 -6.19 22.32 24.16
N SER A 588 -5.16 22.68 24.93
CA SER A 588 -3.87 23.07 24.34
C SER A 588 -3.18 21.89 23.66
N ASP A 589 -2.21 22.15 22.79
CA ASP A 589 -1.45 21.08 22.13
C ASP A 589 -0.64 20.25 23.13
N GLU A 590 -0.09 20.90 24.18
CA GLU A 590 0.68 20.20 25.23
C GLU A 590 -0.19 19.30 26.09
N GLU A 591 -1.42 19.69 26.37
CA GLU A 591 -2.40 18.85 27.10
C GLU A 591 -2.83 17.68 26.25
N PHE A 592 -3.13 17.93 24.98
CA PHE A 592 -3.53 16.89 24.04
C PHE A 592 -2.41 15.86 23.79
N GLU A 593 -1.18 16.30 23.62
CA GLU A 593 -0.02 15.40 23.45
C GLU A 593 0.17 14.44 24.64
N LYS A 594 -0.24 14.80 25.86
CA LYS A 594 -0.12 13.91 27.02
C LYS A 594 -1.08 12.73 26.98
N ILE A 595 -2.27 12.91 26.38
CA ILE A 595 -3.34 11.90 26.41
C ILE A 595 -3.59 11.23 25.04
N VAL A 596 -3.02 11.73 23.94
CA VAL A 596 -3.29 11.26 22.57
C VAL A 596 -3.07 9.74 22.42
N GLU A 597 -2.12 9.17 23.14
CA GLU A 597 -1.86 7.73 23.12
C GLU A 597 -2.89 6.91 23.90
N ASP A 598 -3.71 7.50 24.75
CA ASP A 598 -4.75 6.79 25.53
C ASP A 598 -6.12 6.85 24.85
N VAL A 599 -6.36 7.82 23.95
CA VAL A 599 -7.65 7.98 23.28
C VAL A 599 -7.87 6.89 22.25
N ALA A 600 -9.02 6.19 22.34
CA ALA A 600 -9.41 5.16 21.39
C ALA A 600 -10.42 5.64 20.33
N VAL A 601 -11.21 6.68 20.65
CA VAL A 601 -12.27 7.20 19.79
C VAL A 601 -12.32 8.72 19.80
N TYR A 602 -12.34 9.30 18.61
CA TYR A 602 -12.62 10.71 18.38
C TYR A 602 -13.95 10.86 17.63
N ALA A 603 -14.92 11.56 18.23
CA ALA A 603 -16.26 11.74 17.71
C ALA A 603 -16.55 13.20 17.36
N ARG A 604 -17.43 13.45 16.37
CA ARG A 604 -17.78 14.81 15.88
C ARG A 604 -16.55 15.65 15.54
N VAL A 605 -15.59 15.05 14.84
CA VAL A 605 -14.33 15.72 14.45
C VAL A 605 -14.44 16.40 13.09
N SER A 606 -13.77 17.54 12.95
CA SER A 606 -13.57 18.24 11.67
C SER A 606 -12.31 17.74 10.98
N PRO A 607 -12.07 18.14 9.71
CA PRO A 607 -10.81 17.84 9.01
C PRO A 607 -9.57 18.36 9.73
N GLU A 608 -9.63 19.56 10.34
CA GLU A 608 -8.53 20.14 11.12
C GLU A 608 -8.19 19.28 12.34
N HIS A 609 -9.21 18.69 13.00
CA HIS A 609 -8.99 17.77 14.10
C HIS A 609 -8.25 16.50 13.64
N LYS A 610 -8.58 15.96 12.45
CA LYS A 610 -7.86 14.80 11.87
C LYS A 610 -6.38 15.10 11.69
N LEU A 611 -6.03 16.28 11.16
CA LEU A 611 -4.65 16.75 11.06
C LEU A 611 -3.96 16.83 12.42
N ARG A 612 -4.60 17.45 13.40
CA ARG A 612 -4.08 17.62 14.76
C ARG A 612 -3.80 16.28 15.44
N ILE A 613 -4.71 15.31 15.31
CA ILE A 613 -4.56 13.95 15.85
C ILE A 613 -3.35 13.26 15.25
N VAL A 614 -3.25 13.23 13.92
CA VAL A 614 -2.11 12.62 13.20
C VAL A 614 -0.80 13.30 13.61
N GLY A 615 -0.78 14.62 13.64
CA GLY A 615 0.41 15.41 14.03
C GLY A 615 0.89 15.11 15.46
N ALA A 616 -0.03 15.03 16.42
CA ALA A 616 0.30 14.73 17.82
C ALA A 616 0.83 13.29 18.00
N LEU A 617 0.24 12.30 17.33
CA LEU A 617 0.74 10.92 17.35
C LEU A 617 2.14 10.81 16.75
N LYS A 618 2.41 11.49 15.62
CA LYS A 618 3.75 11.51 15.00
C LYS A 618 4.80 12.20 15.89
N LYS A 619 4.46 13.28 16.58
CA LYS A 619 5.35 13.91 17.57
C LYS A 619 5.73 12.95 18.70
N LYS A 620 4.85 12.01 19.07
CA LYS A 620 5.14 10.93 20.02
C LYS A 620 6.00 9.79 19.43
N GLY A 621 6.44 9.90 18.18
CA GLY A 621 7.24 8.89 17.52
C GLY A 621 6.43 7.69 17.01
N GLN A 622 5.09 7.79 16.97
CA GLN A 622 4.23 6.76 16.40
C GLN A 622 4.29 6.79 14.87
N ILE A 623 4.24 5.61 14.27
CA ILE A 623 4.10 5.45 12.81
C ILE A 623 2.62 5.28 12.52
N VAL A 624 2.03 6.32 11.92
CA VAL A 624 0.59 6.47 11.77
C VAL A 624 0.13 6.09 10.36
N ALA A 625 -0.78 5.11 10.27
CA ALA A 625 -1.61 4.89 9.09
C ALA A 625 -2.95 5.59 9.29
N MET A 626 -3.39 6.41 8.31
CA MET A 626 -4.65 7.16 8.36
C MET A 626 -5.52 6.79 7.17
N THR A 627 -6.81 6.47 7.41
CA THR A 627 -7.77 6.21 6.34
C THR A 627 -8.66 7.42 6.07
N GLY A 628 -9.13 7.54 4.83
CA GLY A 628 -10.11 8.55 4.44
C GLY A 628 -10.70 8.27 3.07
N ASP A 629 -11.90 8.81 2.81
CA ASP A 629 -12.64 8.67 1.56
C ASP A 629 -13.03 10.02 0.93
N GLY A 630 -13.18 11.08 1.74
CA GLY A 630 -13.59 12.42 1.31
C GLY A 630 -12.43 13.38 0.98
N VAL A 631 -12.71 14.39 0.17
CA VAL A 631 -11.75 15.48 -0.15
C VAL A 631 -11.15 16.09 1.12
N ASN A 632 -11.95 16.19 2.17
CA ASN A 632 -11.58 16.75 3.48
C ASN A 632 -10.53 15.91 4.24
N ASP A 633 -10.32 14.65 3.84
CA ASP A 633 -9.37 13.75 4.48
C ASP A 633 -7.98 13.83 3.84
N ALA A 634 -7.89 14.31 2.62
CA ALA A 634 -6.65 14.33 1.85
C ALA A 634 -5.46 14.98 2.59
N PRO A 635 -5.61 16.11 3.31
CA PRO A 635 -4.52 16.69 4.08
C PRO A 635 -4.02 15.77 5.20
N ALA A 636 -4.93 15.09 5.92
CA ALA A 636 -4.57 14.15 6.99
C ALA A 636 -3.90 12.88 6.45
N LEU A 637 -4.37 12.37 5.29
CA LEU A 637 -3.72 11.26 4.58
C LEU A 637 -2.28 11.60 4.18
N LYS A 638 -2.06 12.81 3.65
CA LYS A 638 -0.73 13.27 3.22
C LYS A 638 0.21 13.53 4.40
N GLN A 639 -0.31 13.90 5.57
CA GLN A 639 0.46 14.13 6.78
C GLN A 639 0.85 12.84 7.48
N ALA A 640 0.04 11.79 7.38
CA ALA A 640 0.33 10.47 7.94
C ALA A 640 1.63 9.88 7.37
N ASP A 641 2.19 8.87 8.05
CA ASP A 641 3.30 8.10 7.51
C ASP A 641 2.83 7.17 6.37
N ILE A 642 1.55 6.77 6.44
CA ILE A 642 0.85 6.01 5.41
C ILE A 642 -0.57 6.55 5.28
N GLY A 643 -0.85 7.25 4.20
CA GLY A 643 -2.21 7.60 3.80
C GLY A 643 -2.88 6.42 3.10
N VAL A 644 -4.10 6.08 3.51
CA VAL A 644 -4.89 4.97 2.97
C VAL A 644 -6.22 5.49 2.44
N ALA A 645 -6.41 5.43 1.13
CA ALA A 645 -7.67 5.84 0.50
C ALA A 645 -8.58 4.65 0.20
N MET A 646 -9.88 4.89 0.23
CA MET A 646 -10.88 3.94 -0.25
C MET A 646 -10.86 3.90 -1.78
N GLY A 647 -11.00 2.72 -2.38
CA GLY A 647 -10.93 2.52 -3.83
C GLY A 647 -12.29 2.61 -4.51
N ILE A 648 -13.38 2.27 -3.79
CA ILE A 648 -14.74 2.29 -4.28
C ILE A 648 -15.40 3.63 -3.93
N THR A 649 -15.44 3.98 -2.64
CA THR A 649 -16.08 5.20 -2.13
C THR A 649 -15.18 6.42 -2.13
N GLY A 650 -13.85 6.21 -2.17
CA GLY A 650 -12.88 7.31 -2.11
C GLY A 650 -12.89 8.19 -3.35
N THR A 651 -12.69 9.48 -3.14
CA THR A 651 -12.54 10.48 -4.21
C THR A 651 -11.17 10.38 -4.88
N ASP A 652 -11.03 10.91 -6.10
CA ASP A 652 -9.74 10.96 -6.79
C ASP A 652 -8.69 11.74 -5.98
N VAL A 653 -9.12 12.80 -5.30
CA VAL A 653 -8.25 13.60 -4.41
C VAL A 653 -7.65 12.75 -3.30
N THR A 654 -8.48 11.95 -2.62
CA THR A 654 -7.98 11.06 -1.56
C THR A 654 -7.11 9.96 -2.11
N ARG A 655 -7.49 9.35 -3.25
CA ARG A 655 -6.65 8.35 -3.92
C ARG A 655 -5.29 8.92 -4.34
N GLU A 656 -5.25 10.18 -4.78
CA GLU A 656 -4.00 10.84 -5.18
C GLU A 656 -3.12 11.20 -3.97
N ALA A 657 -3.71 11.67 -2.89
CA ALA A 657 -3.00 12.00 -1.65
C ALA A 657 -2.44 10.76 -0.93
N ALA A 658 -3.06 9.59 -1.12
CA ALA A 658 -2.76 8.37 -0.40
C ALA A 658 -1.52 7.64 -0.93
N ASP A 659 -0.88 6.89 -0.05
CA ASP A 659 0.21 5.95 -0.32
C ASP A 659 -0.30 4.57 -0.72
N MET A 660 -1.49 4.20 -0.24
CA MET A 660 -2.15 2.93 -0.50
C MET A 660 -3.64 3.14 -0.79
N VAL A 661 -4.18 2.34 -1.70
CA VAL A 661 -5.62 2.34 -2.04
C VAL A 661 -6.19 0.95 -1.76
N LEU A 662 -7.31 0.90 -1.04
CA LEU A 662 -8.04 -0.34 -0.75
C LEU A 662 -9.07 -0.61 -1.85
N ALA A 663 -8.87 -1.63 -2.67
CA ALA A 663 -9.78 -1.95 -3.76
C ALA A 663 -11.18 -2.43 -3.30
N ASP A 664 -11.32 -2.81 -2.02
CA ASP A 664 -12.54 -3.35 -1.40
C ASP A 664 -13.08 -2.50 -0.25
N ASP A 665 -12.50 -1.34 0.03
CA ASP A 665 -12.85 -0.43 1.12
C ASP A 665 -12.90 -1.12 2.49
N ASN A 666 -12.12 -2.18 2.72
CA ASN A 666 -12.23 -3.00 3.92
C ASN A 666 -11.05 -2.77 4.87
N PHE A 667 -11.34 -2.45 6.14
CA PHE A 667 -10.35 -2.30 7.20
C PHE A 667 -9.43 -3.54 7.35
N ALA A 668 -9.97 -4.75 7.18
CA ALA A 668 -9.18 -5.98 7.27
C ALA A 668 -8.05 -6.04 6.22
N THR A 669 -8.25 -5.40 5.07
CA THR A 669 -7.22 -5.30 4.03
C THR A 669 -6.03 -4.45 4.47
N ILE A 670 -6.23 -3.44 5.32
CA ILE A 670 -5.13 -2.66 5.93
C ILE A 670 -4.27 -3.58 6.80
N VAL A 671 -4.91 -4.41 7.62
CA VAL A 671 -4.22 -5.34 8.53
C VAL A 671 -3.44 -6.40 7.74
N ASN A 672 -4.02 -6.92 6.67
CA ASN A 672 -3.34 -7.81 5.73
C ASN A 672 -2.17 -7.12 5.02
N ALA A 673 -2.29 -5.82 4.73
CA ALA A 673 -1.20 -5.03 4.15
C ALA A 673 -0.05 -4.81 5.16
N VAL A 674 -0.36 -4.61 6.43
CA VAL A 674 0.66 -4.55 7.50
C VAL A 674 1.39 -5.89 7.64
N ASP A 675 0.67 -7.02 7.65
CA ASP A 675 1.26 -8.37 7.64
C ASP A 675 2.22 -8.55 6.46
N GLY A 676 1.76 -8.19 5.25
CA GLY A 676 2.57 -8.22 4.04
C GLY A 676 3.79 -7.29 4.11
N GLY A 677 3.62 -6.06 4.62
CA GLY A 677 4.71 -5.09 4.80
C GLY A 677 5.79 -5.59 5.76
N ARG A 678 5.40 -6.22 6.88
CA ARG A 678 6.32 -6.90 7.81
C ARG A 678 7.08 -8.03 7.15
N SER A 679 6.37 -8.85 6.35
CA SER A 679 6.97 -9.97 5.62
C SER A 679 7.96 -9.51 4.54
N ILE A 680 7.63 -8.45 3.80
CA ILE A 680 8.54 -7.84 2.82
C ILE A 680 9.81 -7.36 3.52
N TYR A 681 9.68 -6.65 4.62
CA TYR A 681 10.84 -6.16 5.37
C TYR A 681 11.68 -7.29 5.96
N ASP A 682 11.06 -8.34 6.52
CA ASP A 682 11.77 -9.52 7.01
C ASP A 682 12.57 -10.17 5.89
N ASN A 683 12.01 -10.29 4.68
CA ASN A 683 12.71 -10.84 3.53
C ASN A 683 13.85 -9.93 3.07
N ILE A 684 13.67 -8.59 3.09
CA ILE A 684 14.77 -7.65 2.82
C ILE A 684 15.91 -7.85 3.83
N ARG A 685 15.62 -8.02 5.11
CA ARG A 685 16.64 -8.31 6.13
C ARG A 685 17.35 -9.64 5.87
N LYS A 686 16.63 -10.70 5.47
CA LYS A 686 17.18 -12.05 5.22
C LYS A 686 18.21 -12.01 4.10
N PHE A 687 17.86 -11.47 2.93
CA PHE A 687 18.81 -11.43 1.82
C PHE A 687 19.93 -10.40 2.04
N SER A 688 19.64 -9.24 2.65
CA SER A 688 20.68 -8.26 2.96
C SER A 688 21.71 -8.85 3.94
N PHE A 689 21.24 -9.61 4.93
CA PHE A 689 22.11 -10.30 5.87
C PHE A 689 22.92 -11.40 5.18
N PHE A 690 22.33 -12.15 4.27
CA PHE A 690 23.01 -13.18 3.48
C PHE A 690 24.16 -12.55 2.67
N LEU A 691 23.88 -11.56 1.86
CA LEU A 691 24.89 -10.87 1.03
C LEU A 691 26.02 -10.26 1.89
N MET A 692 25.65 -9.50 2.93
CA MET A 692 26.66 -8.88 3.80
C MET A 692 27.56 -9.91 4.47
N ARG A 693 27.02 -11.05 4.86
CA ARG A 693 27.76 -12.12 5.48
C ARG A 693 28.78 -12.72 4.53
N CYS A 694 28.39 -13.04 3.29
CA CYS A 694 29.30 -13.58 2.26
C CYS A 694 30.42 -12.60 1.94
N ASN A 695 30.09 -11.33 1.67
CA ASN A 695 31.11 -10.32 1.38
C ASN A 695 32.11 -10.08 2.54
N PHE A 696 31.63 -10.11 3.79
CA PHE A 696 32.55 -9.99 4.94
C PHE A 696 33.46 -11.22 5.10
N ASP A 697 32.96 -12.40 4.78
CA ASP A 697 33.74 -13.64 4.80
C ASP A 697 34.86 -13.59 3.75
N GLU A 698 34.57 -13.20 2.53
CA GLU A 698 35.53 -13.04 1.44
C GLU A 698 36.58 -11.96 1.73
N LEU A 699 36.10 -10.75 2.13
CA LEU A 699 36.99 -9.65 2.50
C LEU A 699 37.97 -10.08 3.62
N GLY A 700 37.44 -10.77 4.63
CA GLY A 700 38.26 -11.20 5.78
C GLY A 700 39.34 -12.21 5.40
N ILE A 701 39.02 -13.18 4.51
CA ILE A 701 40.00 -14.17 4.03
C ILE A 701 41.12 -13.50 3.23
N ILE A 702 40.73 -12.70 2.24
CA ILE A 702 41.71 -12.02 1.38
C ILE A 702 42.61 -11.08 2.19
N ALA A 703 42.01 -10.21 3.03
CA ALA A 703 42.76 -9.30 3.88
C ALA A 703 43.74 -10.05 4.83
N SER A 704 43.29 -11.18 5.42
CA SER A 704 44.13 -11.95 6.35
C SER A 704 45.34 -12.55 5.64
N PHE A 705 45.13 -13.15 4.46
CA PHE A 705 46.25 -13.74 3.71
C PHE A 705 47.22 -12.67 3.16
N ALA A 706 46.71 -11.56 2.66
CA ALA A 706 47.50 -10.41 2.23
C ALA A 706 48.37 -9.85 3.38
N LEU A 707 47.77 -9.65 4.58
CA LEU A 707 48.50 -9.16 5.76
C LEU A 707 49.57 -10.16 6.28
N MET A 708 49.41 -11.46 6.01
CA MET A 708 50.41 -12.48 6.34
C MET A 708 51.49 -12.63 5.25
N GLY A 709 51.44 -11.89 4.17
CA GLY A 709 52.36 -12.03 3.03
C GLY A 709 52.26 -13.37 2.30
N LEU A 710 51.10 -14.02 2.36
CA LEU A 710 50.82 -15.33 1.75
C LEU A 710 50.09 -15.17 0.41
N GLU A 711 50.27 -16.17 -0.49
CA GLU A 711 49.51 -16.24 -1.72
C GLU A 711 48.01 -16.23 -1.43
N LEU A 712 47.24 -15.45 -2.21
CA LEU A 712 45.77 -15.35 -2.02
C LEU A 712 45.06 -16.67 -2.35
N PRO A 713 44.17 -17.14 -1.48
CA PRO A 713 43.39 -18.38 -1.72
C PRO A 713 42.33 -18.25 -2.78
N LEU A 714 41.91 -17.03 -3.11
CA LEU A 714 40.90 -16.73 -4.13
C LEU A 714 41.41 -15.59 -5.03
N THR A 715 41.19 -15.70 -6.33
CA THR A 715 41.45 -14.62 -7.30
C THR A 715 40.26 -13.66 -7.38
N ALA A 716 40.48 -12.45 -7.93
CA ALA A 716 39.40 -11.48 -8.15
C ALA A 716 38.22 -12.07 -8.99
N GLY A 717 38.55 -12.92 -9.99
CA GLY A 717 37.58 -13.59 -10.82
C GLY A 717 36.75 -14.62 -10.08
N MET A 718 37.33 -15.39 -9.16
CA MET A 718 36.62 -16.32 -8.31
C MET A 718 35.67 -15.62 -7.37
N ILE A 719 36.11 -14.51 -6.78
CA ILE A 719 35.28 -13.67 -5.88
C ILE A 719 34.09 -13.08 -6.63
N LEU A 720 34.32 -12.55 -7.82
CA LEU A 720 33.23 -12.00 -8.63
C LEU A 720 32.21 -13.08 -9.02
N TRP A 721 32.65 -14.31 -9.28
CA TRP A 721 31.73 -15.45 -9.49
C TRP A 721 30.90 -15.75 -8.26
N LEU A 722 31.50 -15.74 -7.06
CA LEU A 722 30.81 -15.93 -5.77
C LEU A 722 29.72 -14.87 -5.64
N ASN A 723 30.04 -13.59 -5.70
CA ASN A 723 29.11 -12.49 -5.54
C ASN A 723 27.97 -12.49 -6.57
N LEU A 724 28.26 -12.83 -7.81
CA LEU A 724 27.33 -12.70 -8.92
C LEU A 724 26.46 -13.93 -9.12
N VAL A 725 27.05 -15.11 -9.18
CA VAL A 725 26.37 -16.36 -9.52
C VAL A 725 25.94 -17.14 -8.28
N THR A 726 26.83 -17.22 -7.28
CA THR A 726 26.56 -17.99 -6.06
C THR A 726 25.60 -17.25 -5.15
N ASP A 727 25.79 -15.95 -4.97
CA ASP A 727 25.00 -15.13 -4.05
C ASP A 727 23.81 -14.48 -4.71
N GLY A 728 23.96 -13.99 -5.94
CA GLY A 728 22.94 -13.20 -6.62
C GLY A 728 21.62 -13.95 -6.83
N GLY A 729 21.69 -15.19 -7.31
CA GLY A 729 20.50 -16.05 -7.52
C GLY A 729 19.75 -16.35 -6.21
N PRO A 730 20.41 -16.93 -5.20
CA PRO A 730 19.81 -17.19 -3.88
C PRO A 730 19.31 -15.94 -3.16
N ALA A 731 19.99 -14.79 -3.26
CA ALA A 731 19.53 -13.52 -2.69
C ALA A 731 18.18 -13.07 -3.28
N VAL A 732 18.04 -13.12 -4.60
CA VAL A 732 16.75 -12.85 -5.27
C VAL A 732 15.69 -13.85 -4.83
N ALA A 733 16.02 -15.12 -4.70
CA ALA A 733 15.07 -16.16 -4.26
C ALA A 733 14.61 -15.97 -2.81
N LEU A 734 15.45 -15.42 -1.92
CA LEU A 734 15.08 -15.08 -0.54
C LEU A 734 14.03 -13.95 -0.46
N THR A 735 13.90 -13.11 -1.50
CA THR A 735 12.83 -12.09 -1.54
C THR A 735 11.43 -12.72 -1.61
N MET A 736 11.34 -13.98 -2.06
CA MET A 736 10.11 -14.76 -2.20
C MET A 736 9.89 -15.75 -1.05
N GLU A 737 10.60 -15.59 0.06
CA GLU A 737 10.42 -16.47 1.23
C GLU A 737 9.02 -16.25 1.82
N PRO A 738 8.28 -17.34 2.13
CA PRO A 738 6.98 -17.24 2.77
C PRO A 738 7.03 -16.49 4.12
N PRO A 739 5.94 -15.81 4.53
CA PRO A 739 5.86 -15.13 5.82
C PRO A 739 6.15 -16.07 7.00
N GLU A 740 6.81 -15.55 8.03
CA GLU A 740 6.97 -16.31 9.27
C GLU A 740 5.63 -16.36 10.03
N PRO A 741 5.30 -17.50 10.68
CA PRO A 741 3.99 -17.67 11.33
C PRO A 741 3.70 -16.70 12.47
N ASP A 742 4.72 -16.07 13.03
CA ASP A 742 4.63 -15.17 14.18
C ASP A 742 4.69 -13.68 13.82
N VAL A 743 4.61 -13.32 12.52
CA VAL A 743 4.74 -11.94 12.03
C VAL A 743 3.75 -11.00 12.72
N MET A 744 2.48 -11.43 12.88
CA MET A 744 1.44 -10.64 13.54
C MET A 744 1.34 -10.90 15.06
N GLN A 745 2.30 -11.60 15.65
CA GLN A 745 2.43 -11.78 17.11
C GLN A 745 3.59 -10.96 17.69
N ARG A 746 4.35 -10.27 16.83
CA ARG A 746 5.48 -9.43 17.22
C ARG A 746 5.03 -7.98 17.37
N PRO A 747 5.56 -7.20 18.33
CA PRO A 747 5.34 -5.78 18.38
C PRO A 747 5.92 -5.10 17.13
N PRO A 748 5.47 -3.87 16.79
CA PRO A 748 6.05 -3.09 15.72
C PRO A 748 7.55 -2.88 15.95
N ARG A 749 8.32 -2.91 14.87
CA ARG A 749 9.77 -2.66 14.92
C ARG A 749 10.07 -1.19 15.19
N ASN A 750 11.23 -0.93 15.79
CA ASN A 750 11.74 0.43 15.88
C ASN A 750 12.19 0.91 14.49
N PRO A 751 11.65 2.01 13.96
CA PRO A 751 12.03 2.54 12.65
C PRO A 751 13.51 2.89 12.49
N ASN A 752 14.19 3.16 13.64
CA ASN A 752 15.61 3.53 13.67
C ASN A 752 16.55 2.33 13.64
N GLU A 753 16.05 1.11 13.83
CA GLU A 753 16.90 -0.09 13.75
C GLU A 753 17.52 -0.26 12.36
N GLY A 754 18.83 -0.54 12.35
CA GLY A 754 19.55 -0.88 11.11
C GLY A 754 19.22 -2.30 10.64
N VAL A 755 19.41 -2.57 9.33
CA VAL A 755 19.15 -3.89 8.73
C VAL A 755 19.97 -5.01 9.39
N LEU A 756 21.19 -4.70 9.84
CA LEU A 756 22.11 -5.64 10.48
C LEU A 756 22.03 -5.63 12.01
N HIS A 757 21.08 -4.91 12.60
CA HIS A 757 20.96 -4.83 14.05
C HIS A 757 20.88 -6.24 14.69
N GLY A 758 21.74 -6.49 15.69
CA GLY A 758 21.79 -7.77 16.41
C GLY A 758 22.45 -8.93 15.66
N ARG A 759 23.08 -8.72 14.49
CA ARG A 759 23.61 -9.81 13.64
C ARG A 759 25.15 -9.91 13.61
N LEU A 760 25.86 -9.00 14.22
CA LEU A 760 27.33 -8.94 14.16
C LEU A 760 28.00 -10.23 14.65
N ALA A 761 27.48 -10.84 15.72
CA ALA A 761 28.03 -12.09 16.25
C ALA A 761 27.92 -13.26 15.26
N SER A 762 26.81 -13.33 14.51
CA SER A 762 26.65 -14.36 13.47
C SER A 762 27.59 -14.13 12.30
N ILE A 763 27.83 -12.87 11.90
CA ILE A 763 28.79 -12.51 10.84
C ILE A 763 30.21 -12.93 11.29
N ILE A 764 30.63 -12.58 12.50
CA ILE A 764 31.94 -12.96 13.04
C ILE A 764 32.10 -14.49 13.08
N ALA A 765 31.07 -15.21 13.52
CA ALA A 765 31.12 -16.67 13.57
C ALA A 765 31.30 -17.28 12.18
N THR A 766 30.58 -16.78 11.18
CA THR A 766 30.71 -17.28 9.81
C THR A 766 32.09 -16.98 9.25
N PHE A 767 32.55 -15.74 9.38
CA PHE A 767 33.92 -15.38 9.00
C PHE A 767 34.95 -16.32 9.63
N THR A 768 34.83 -16.59 10.91
CA THR A 768 35.77 -17.52 11.61
C THR A 768 35.76 -18.91 10.97
N PHE A 769 34.57 -19.48 10.71
CA PHE A 769 34.47 -20.77 10.02
C PHE A 769 35.01 -20.73 8.60
N GLN A 770 34.71 -19.66 7.88
CA GLN A 770 35.14 -19.48 6.49
C GLN A 770 36.67 -19.36 6.46
N PHE A 771 37.28 -18.51 7.29
CA PHE A 771 38.70 -18.31 7.37
C PHE A 771 39.42 -19.61 7.73
N LEU A 772 38.99 -20.28 8.80
CA LEU A 772 39.64 -21.52 9.28
C LEU A 772 39.55 -22.66 8.25
N LEU A 773 38.44 -22.80 7.56
CA LEU A 773 38.21 -23.94 6.68
C LEU A 773 38.66 -23.66 5.25
N THR A 774 38.31 -22.52 4.68
CA THR A 774 38.76 -22.17 3.30
C THR A 774 40.24 -21.85 3.29
N GLY A 775 40.67 -20.96 4.18
CA GLY A 775 42.09 -20.63 4.34
C GLY A 775 42.91 -21.81 4.78
N GLY A 776 42.38 -22.63 5.69
CA GLY A 776 43.03 -23.86 6.16
C GLY A 776 43.22 -24.92 5.07
N ILE A 777 42.24 -25.16 4.21
CA ILE A 777 42.35 -26.09 3.05
C ILE A 777 43.38 -25.58 2.07
N PHE A 778 43.33 -24.27 1.73
CA PHE A 778 44.32 -23.68 0.87
C PHE A 778 45.74 -23.77 1.47
N TYR A 779 45.92 -23.38 2.74
CA TYR A 779 47.18 -23.39 3.42
C TYR A 779 47.74 -24.84 3.52
N TRP A 780 46.86 -25.82 3.86
CA TRP A 780 47.24 -27.23 3.88
C TRP A 780 47.73 -27.70 2.49
N GLN A 781 46.93 -27.48 1.44
CA GLN A 781 47.24 -28.00 0.10
C GLN A 781 48.45 -27.34 -0.57
N PHE A 782 48.71 -26.06 -0.25
CA PHE A 782 49.80 -25.33 -0.92
C PHE A 782 51.08 -25.27 -0.05
N TYR A 783 50.97 -24.95 1.22
CA TYR A 783 52.11 -24.76 2.11
C TYR A 783 52.52 -26.01 2.88
N LEU A 784 51.60 -26.75 3.52
CA LEU A 784 51.95 -27.91 4.35
C LEU A 784 52.35 -29.14 3.49
N THR A 785 51.86 -29.27 2.28
CA THR A 785 52.32 -30.31 1.35
C THR A 785 53.71 -30.00 0.71
N GLY A 786 54.25 -28.82 0.94
CA GLY A 786 55.51 -28.37 0.32
C GLY A 786 55.38 -27.95 -1.16
N ALA A 787 54.16 -27.78 -1.67
CA ALA A 787 53.90 -27.40 -3.05
C ALA A 787 54.50 -26.02 -3.44
N HIS A 788 54.57 -25.08 -2.49
CA HIS A 788 55.22 -23.75 -2.64
C HIS A 788 56.73 -23.82 -2.85
N LEU A 789 57.36 -24.94 -2.64
CA LEU A 789 58.81 -25.13 -2.83
C LEU A 789 59.14 -25.84 -4.17
N LEU A 790 58.12 -26.17 -4.96
CA LEU A 790 58.28 -26.83 -6.23
C LEU A 790 58.84 -25.83 -7.29
N PRO A 791 59.60 -26.29 -8.28
CA PRO A 791 60.02 -25.47 -9.38
C PRO A 791 58.84 -25.15 -10.31
N GLU A 792 58.93 -23.99 -10.99
CA GLU A 792 57.97 -23.67 -12.07
C GLU A 792 58.15 -24.67 -13.24
N PRO A 793 57.05 -25.08 -13.93
CA PRO A 793 55.66 -24.66 -13.77
C PRO A 793 54.82 -25.49 -12.75
N MET A 794 55.44 -26.39 -12.02
CA MET A 794 54.73 -27.30 -11.08
C MET A 794 54.14 -26.51 -9.90
N MET A 795 54.83 -25.50 -9.41
CA MET A 795 54.35 -24.64 -8.33
C MET A 795 53.08 -23.91 -8.75
N SER A 796 53.05 -23.27 -9.93
CA SER A 796 51.88 -22.57 -10.46
C SER A 796 50.66 -23.53 -10.63
N GLN A 797 50.91 -24.78 -11.07
CA GLN A 797 49.85 -25.78 -11.25
C GLN A 797 49.27 -26.20 -9.87
N GLN A 798 50.12 -26.40 -8.85
CA GLN A 798 49.71 -26.73 -7.50
C GLN A 798 48.96 -25.55 -6.81
N LEU A 799 49.38 -24.32 -7.07
CA LEU A 799 48.69 -23.11 -6.63
C LEU A 799 47.29 -23.05 -7.22
N ALA A 800 47.14 -23.27 -8.53
CA ALA A 800 45.84 -23.34 -9.20
C ALA A 800 44.91 -24.43 -8.58
N TYR A 801 45.49 -25.60 -8.26
CA TYR A 801 44.78 -26.69 -7.64
C TYR A 801 44.30 -26.33 -6.22
N ALA A 802 45.16 -25.75 -5.39
CA ALA A 802 44.81 -25.30 -4.03
C ALA A 802 43.75 -24.19 -4.04
N ARG A 803 43.85 -23.22 -4.96
CA ARG A 803 42.85 -22.18 -5.19
C ARG A 803 41.53 -22.77 -5.62
N THR A 804 41.51 -23.79 -6.48
CA THR A 804 40.29 -24.46 -6.92
C THR A 804 39.59 -25.17 -5.74
N MET A 805 40.33 -25.85 -4.86
CA MET A 805 39.76 -26.46 -3.66
C MET A 805 39.16 -25.42 -2.72
N ALA A 806 39.85 -24.31 -2.50
CA ALA A 806 39.38 -23.20 -1.68
C ALA A 806 38.11 -22.55 -2.28
N PHE A 807 38.10 -22.31 -3.60
CA PHE A 807 36.96 -21.74 -4.33
C PHE A 807 35.74 -22.65 -4.27
N MET A 808 35.90 -23.96 -4.59
CA MET A 808 34.79 -24.91 -4.52
C MET A 808 34.23 -25.03 -3.12
N ARG A 809 35.09 -25.01 -2.08
CA ARG A 809 34.64 -25.03 -0.68
C ARG A 809 33.91 -23.78 -0.31
N ALA A 810 34.40 -22.59 -0.64
CA ALA A 810 33.75 -21.31 -0.35
C ALA A 810 32.35 -21.27 -0.96
N THR A 811 32.24 -21.56 -2.26
CA THR A 811 30.98 -21.58 -3.00
C THR A 811 29.95 -22.52 -2.37
N LEU A 812 30.34 -23.78 -2.16
CA LEU A 812 29.40 -24.77 -1.60
C LEU A 812 28.95 -24.38 -0.17
N GLN A 813 29.85 -23.77 0.62
CA GLN A 813 29.45 -23.29 1.95
C GLN A 813 28.41 -22.18 1.88
N GLU A 814 28.54 -21.19 1.00
CA GLU A 814 27.56 -20.10 0.83
C GLU A 814 26.21 -20.66 0.42
N LEU A 815 26.17 -21.63 -0.49
CA LEU A 815 24.96 -22.33 -0.90
C LEU A 815 24.33 -23.15 0.25
N PHE A 816 25.10 -23.60 1.25
CA PHE A 816 24.57 -24.21 2.46
C PHE A 816 24.12 -23.18 3.50
N VAL A 817 24.87 -22.09 3.64
CA VAL A 817 24.56 -20.99 4.56
C VAL A 817 23.23 -20.32 4.25
N VAL A 818 22.85 -20.15 2.97
CA VAL A 818 21.62 -19.51 2.57
C VAL A 818 20.37 -20.17 3.19
N TRP A 819 20.40 -21.48 3.42
CA TRP A 819 19.30 -22.19 4.07
C TRP A 819 19.03 -21.74 5.50
N ASN A 820 20.08 -21.36 6.25
CA ASN A 820 19.97 -20.78 7.59
C ASN A 820 19.61 -19.27 7.57
N CYS A 821 19.74 -18.62 6.42
CA CYS A 821 19.32 -17.21 6.26
C CYS A 821 17.81 -17.05 5.99
N ARG A 822 17.05 -18.13 5.80
CA ARG A 822 15.60 -18.13 5.56
C ARG A 822 14.78 -17.70 6.75
N SER A 823 15.29 -17.83 7.97
CA SER A 823 14.65 -17.37 9.19
C SER A 823 15.68 -16.86 10.17
N GLU A 824 15.28 -15.87 10.98
CA GLU A 824 16.10 -15.36 12.09
C GLU A 824 16.04 -16.25 13.34
N ARG A 825 15.00 -17.08 13.45
CA ARG A 825 14.67 -17.81 14.69
C ARG A 825 14.65 -19.32 14.56
N ARG A 826 14.61 -19.83 13.33
CA ARG A 826 14.51 -21.25 13.02
C ARG A 826 15.62 -21.67 12.09
N ASN A 827 16.26 -22.78 12.36
CA ASN A 827 17.30 -23.32 11.49
C ASN A 827 16.72 -23.99 10.23
N ALA A 828 17.59 -24.26 9.26
CA ALA A 828 17.24 -24.89 7.99
C ALA A 828 16.44 -26.19 8.14
N PHE A 829 16.72 -26.99 9.16
CA PHE A 829 16.07 -28.30 9.38
C PHE A 829 14.64 -28.20 9.92
N ARG A 830 14.26 -27.03 10.48
CA ARG A 830 12.90 -26.76 10.97
C ARG A 830 11.99 -26.11 9.93
N ILE A 831 12.53 -25.78 8.76
CA ILE A 831 11.80 -25.16 7.65
C ILE A 831 11.84 -26.14 6.48
N SER A 832 10.68 -26.43 5.89
CA SER A 832 10.64 -27.30 4.70
C SER A 832 11.50 -26.71 3.58
N PHE A 833 12.44 -27.49 3.05
CA PHE A 833 13.29 -27.05 1.93
C PHE A 833 12.48 -26.66 0.70
N LEU A 834 11.38 -27.34 0.44
CA LEU A 834 10.51 -27.09 -0.72
C LEU A 834 9.52 -25.94 -0.56
N SER A 835 9.45 -25.27 0.63
CA SER A 835 8.53 -24.15 0.83
C SER A 835 8.90 -22.93 -0.03
N ASN A 836 10.20 -22.78 -0.38
CA ASN A 836 10.68 -21.79 -1.34
C ASN A 836 11.30 -22.51 -2.56
N LYS A 837 10.48 -22.80 -3.56
CA LYS A 837 10.91 -23.48 -4.78
C LYS A 837 11.93 -22.68 -5.59
N PHE A 838 11.85 -21.35 -5.53
CA PHE A 838 12.78 -20.46 -6.24
C PHE A 838 14.18 -20.57 -5.64
N LEU A 839 14.29 -20.68 -4.31
CA LEU A 839 15.56 -20.88 -3.64
C LEU A 839 16.17 -22.25 -4.01
N VAL A 840 15.37 -23.31 -4.04
CA VAL A 840 15.83 -24.65 -4.47
C VAL A 840 16.44 -24.58 -5.88
N VAL A 841 15.73 -23.97 -6.82
CA VAL A 841 16.20 -23.83 -8.21
C VAL A 841 17.47 -22.97 -8.28
N ALA A 842 17.52 -21.86 -7.53
CA ALA A 842 18.68 -20.98 -7.51
C ALA A 842 19.91 -21.71 -6.96
N VAL A 843 19.79 -22.39 -5.81
CA VAL A 843 20.90 -23.13 -5.19
C VAL A 843 21.40 -24.25 -6.08
N ILE A 844 20.51 -25.06 -6.64
CA ILE A 844 20.91 -26.15 -7.55
C ILE A 844 21.53 -25.58 -8.82
N GLY A 845 20.95 -24.54 -9.40
CA GLY A 845 21.49 -23.89 -10.60
C GLY A 845 22.89 -23.33 -10.38
N SER A 846 23.09 -22.57 -9.29
CA SER A 846 24.41 -22.02 -8.90
C SER A 846 25.43 -23.12 -8.61
N ALA A 847 25.03 -24.21 -7.94
CA ALA A 847 25.90 -25.34 -7.68
C ALA A 847 26.35 -26.02 -8.98
N LEU A 848 25.43 -26.30 -9.91
CA LEU A 848 25.77 -26.94 -11.20
C LEU A 848 26.66 -26.06 -12.05
N LEU A 849 26.39 -24.76 -12.10
CA LEU A 849 27.24 -23.83 -12.84
C LEU A 849 28.66 -23.76 -12.25
N THR A 850 28.78 -23.69 -10.93
CA THR A 850 30.08 -23.65 -10.26
C THR A 850 30.85 -24.96 -10.39
N LEU A 851 30.18 -26.10 -10.28
CA LEU A 851 30.82 -27.40 -10.51
C LEU A 851 31.42 -27.56 -11.92
N ALA A 852 30.91 -26.83 -12.89
CA ALA A 852 31.45 -26.85 -14.26
C ALA A 852 32.74 -26.01 -14.42
N ILE A 853 32.99 -25.00 -13.56
CA ILE A 853 34.10 -24.05 -13.68
C ILE A 853 35.48 -24.72 -13.77
N PRO A 854 35.86 -25.65 -12.89
CA PRO A 854 37.17 -26.30 -12.95
C PRO A 854 37.43 -27.09 -14.24
N TYR A 855 36.38 -27.61 -14.86
CA TYR A 855 36.49 -28.38 -16.11
C TYR A 855 36.57 -27.49 -17.35
N ILE A 856 36.08 -26.25 -17.25
CA ILE A 856 36.21 -25.24 -18.31
C ILE A 856 37.55 -24.47 -18.22
N GLY A 857 38.16 -24.51 -16.99
CA GLY A 857 39.45 -23.83 -16.74
C GLY A 857 39.29 -22.31 -16.55
N LEU A 858 38.05 -21.80 -16.23
CA LEU A 858 37.84 -20.40 -15.95
C LEU A 858 38.55 -19.97 -14.67
N PHE A 859 39.02 -18.71 -14.62
CA PHE A 859 39.71 -18.09 -13.47
C PHE A 859 40.99 -18.82 -13.03
N GLY A 860 41.67 -19.55 -13.97
CA GLY A 860 42.85 -20.33 -13.64
C GLY A 860 42.55 -21.58 -12.78
N THR A 861 41.30 -22.04 -12.72
CA THR A 861 40.94 -23.28 -12.00
C THR A 861 41.33 -24.52 -12.77
N VAL A 862 41.59 -25.60 -12.06
CA VAL A 862 41.88 -26.93 -12.61
C VAL A 862 40.99 -27.99 -11.97
N PRO A 863 40.67 -29.09 -12.68
CA PRO A 863 39.84 -30.14 -12.14
C PRO A 863 40.42 -30.77 -10.88
N ILE A 864 39.60 -30.95 -9.84
CA ILE A 864 39.94 -31.75 -8.66
C ILE A 864 39.83 -33.21 -9.03
N THR A 865 40.98 -33.85 -9.17
CA THR A 865 41.06 -35.24 -9.69
C THR A 865 41.00 -36.31 -8.59
N ASN A 866 41.36 -35.93 -7.35
CA ASN A 866 41.41 -36.85 -6.22
C ASN A 866 40.07 -36.90 -5.49
N PRO A 867 39.39 -38.07 -5.35
CA PRO A 867 38.12 -38.19 -4.63
C PRO A 867 38.21 -37.78 -3.13
N SER A 868 39.38 -37.98 -2.46
CA SER A 868 39.58 -37.56 -1.09
C SER A 868 39.48 -36.04 -0.92
N ASP A 869 39.98 -35.27 -1.88
CA ASP A 869 39.98 -33.82 -1.86
C ASP A 869 38.56 -33.27 -2.03
N TRP A 870 37.77 -33.92 -2.92
CA TRP A 870 36.33 -33.64 -3.01
C TRP A 870 35.61 -33.95 -1.69
N ALA A 871 35.93 -35.06 -1.02
CA ALA A 871 35.33 -35.36 0.26
C ALA A 871 35.65 -34.31 1.33
N ILE A 872 36.92 -33.82 1.36
CA ILE A 872 37.34 -32.74 2.25
C ILE A 872 36.55 -31.45 1.92
N VAL A 873 36.48 -31.05 0.67
CA VAL A 873 35.74 -29.86 0.21
C VAL A 873 34.28 -29.96 0.63
N ILE A 874 33.59 -31.06 0.35
CA ILE A 874 32.15 -31.24 0.65
C ILE A 874 31.91 -31.23 2.17
N VAL A 875 32.68 -32.04 2.93
CA VAL A 875 32.50 -32.14 4.40
C VAL A 875 32.75 -30.78 5.08
N ALA A 876 33.81 -30.06 4.66
CA ALA A 876 34.11 -28.74 5.18
C ALA A 876 33.00 -27.72 4.82
N SER A 877 32.38 -27.83 3.64
CA SER A 877 31.30 -26.94 3.21
C SER A 877 30.00 -27.12 3.99
N LEU A 878 29.71 -28.33 4.52
CA LEU A 878 28.55 -28.61 5.36
C LEU A 878 28.56 -27.79 6.67
N SER A 879 29.72 -27.22 7.05
CA SER A 879 29.80 -26.25 8.16
C SER A 879 28.84 -25.08 8.03
N GLY A 880 28.46 -24.70 6.79
CA GLY A 880 27.47 -23.67 6.55
C GLY A 880 26.08 -23.96 7.14
N LEU A 881 25.71 -25.25 7.25
CA LEU A 881 24.46 -25.68 7.90
C LEU A 881 24.55 -25.66 9.44
N LEU A 882 25.74 -25.69 10.02
CA LEU A 882 25.96 -25.74 11.47
C LEU A 882 25.84 -24.37 12.15
N ILE A 883 25.84 -23.28 11.38
CA ILE A 883 25.73 -21.91 11.89
C ILE A 883 24.24 -21.59 12.09
N LEU A 884 23.71 -22.10 13.22
CA LEU A 884 22.27 -22.09 13.51
C LEU A 884 21.82 -20.71 14.01
N PRO A 885 20.76 -20.11 13.41
CA PRO A 885 20.24 -18.81 13.84
C PRO A 885 19.85 -18.77 15.33
N GLU A 886 19.29 -19.85 15.87
CA GLU A 886 18.84 -19.93 17.27
C GLU A 886 19.97 -19.71 18.27
N ILE A 887 21.21 -20.03 17.93
CA ILE A 887 22.37 -19.84 18.81
C ILE A 887 22.61 -18.34 19.05
N PHE A 888 22.36 -17.52 18.02
CA PHE A 888 22.63 -16.08 18.05
C PHE A 888 21.43 -15.25 18.49
N TYR A 889 20.18 -15.71 18.25
CA TYR A 889 18.95 -14.96 18.48
C TYR A 889 18.06 -15.52 19.60
N GLY A 890 18.26 -16.78 20.01
CA GLY A 890 17.41 -17.48 20.98
C GLY A 890 17.71 -17.16 22.45
N ARG A 891 18.83 -16.54 22.79
CA ARG A 891 19.25 -16.25 24.19
C ARG A 891 19.28 -14.76 24.48
N LYS A 892 18.71 -14.32 25.61
CA LYS A 892 18.75 -12.94 26.16
C LYS A 892 20.16 -12.35 26.35
N ILE A 893 21.21 -13.17 26.15
CA ILE A 893 22.61 -12.83 26.40
C ILE A 893 23.17 -11.80 25.42
N TRP A 894 22.56 -11.64 24.23
CA TRP A 894 23.04 -10.73 23.17
C TRP A 894 22.14 -9.51 22.95
N ARG A 895 21.38 -9.09 23.97
CA ARG A 895 20.65 -7.80 23.98
C ARG A 895 21.54 -6.61 24.37
N TRP A 896 22.79 -6.64 24.00
CA TRP A 896 23.67 -5.49 24.15
C TRP A 896 23.67 -4.67 22.87
N THR A 897 23.10 -3.46 23.00
CA THR A 897 22.87 -2.33 22.08
C THR A 897 21.60 -2.40 21.27
#